data_62dbacdc8e9ab7865035695ade78ce8c
#
_entry.id   62dbacdc8e9ab7865035695ade78ce8c
#
_cell.length_a   1.000
_cell.length_b   1.000
_cell.length_c   1.000
_cell.angle_alpha   90.00
_cell.angle_beta   90.00
_cell.angle_gamma   90.00
#
_symmetry.space_group_name_H-M   'P 1'
#
loop_
_entity.id
_entity.type
_entity.pdbx_description
1 polymer ?
#
loop_
_entity_poly.entity_id
_entity_poly.type
_entity_poly.pdbx_seq_one_letter_code
_entity_poly.pdbx_strand_id
1 'polypeptide(L)'
;MGPQSSAQCPTTLYAELHAHSSFTFSHSAATPQHMVETAWKAGLSTIALLERDGLYSAVQVAETVRDLTDDMQAGLLPHRSPLGTAFGAELTLSSMHQRDDPTAEIVPILVRDVDGYRALSHLIGESYLRAGDKDHVHYDQSELLDFVRAGHCWVLTGGPGSLLRQALDSSGISAAAAELTRCITRYGADNILVELVYSGRMGECERNDALVEICENHQPPVAYIATSCPAMGTPREGRTAAAVQALGAYRTVEENAGYIHPGGAAFLHTPQEMATLAGPHQQALATAVRIGTECAFNLHLVSPGLPPFPVPPGEDENSYLRALTLAGAQRRYRGKDVEEAALQQITYELEIIRQLDFPGYFLIVNDIVQFCREHHIFCQGRGSAANSAVCYCLGITAVDPIANHLLFERFLSPERDGPPDIDVDIESQRREDVIQYVYQRYGRRNAAQVANVITYRRRSAVRDAARALGYSPGQQDAWSKKVSRLYSILRATERDLDPCTGIPPLVQSLAAGFRRMPQHMGIHSGGMVICDRPVTDVVPVEWGRMPGRSVLQWDKDDCAAVGLVKFDLLGLGILTVLRHCLDLLKEEKEDDKELTDIPMDDPAVYRMLQQADTVGVFQVESRAQMNTLPRLCPRNFFDLVVEVALVRPGPIQGNSVHPYIRRRNGREPVTFDHPCLEAALGKTLGIPLFQEQLMEIAQAAAGFNGGEADQLRRAIGSKRSVERMERMKARFFAGMRERHGIGAAPGETPGPLAEPDWQPCPREIGERLWEKMKAFSAYGFPESHAQSFASLVYYSAWFKCHYPAIYCTALLRSQPMGFYSPQSLVQDAQRHGVRVHPVDIHHSDVEATCEQHGEELRLGLTSVRGFGKDPARRLVTARQEGGSFTSIADLVLRAGLTTEQVESLALAGALDCLTQQRGVQEDTRRCGVPGWKRKHTLPTYQALPSPLHHIYPE
;
A
#
# COMPACT_ATOMS: atom_id res chain seq x y z
N MET A 1 55.76 29.19 -32.41
CA MET A 1 55.20 27.93 -31.97
C MET A 1 53.76 28.19 -31.58
N GLY A 2 52.85 27.84 -32.45
CA GLY A 2 51.39 28.01 -32.22
C GLY A 2 50.87 26.90 -31.34
N PRO A 3 49.74 27.11 -30.63
CA PRO A 3 49.17 26.08 -29.76
C PRO A 3 48.61 24.93 -30.63
N GLN A 4 49.10 23.73 -30.34
CA GLN A 4 48.56 22.48 -30.90
C GLN A 4 47.06 22.41 -30.49
N SER A 5 46.18 22.29 -31.50
CA SER A 5 44.78 21.90 -31.32
C SER A 5 44.72 20.56 -30.62
N SER A 6 44.18 20.55 -29.42
CA SER A 6 43.80 19.30 -28.77
C SER A 6 42.74 18.64 -29.66
N ALA A 7 43.12 17.58 -30.38
CA ALA A 7 42.16 16.71 -31.03
C ALA A 7 41.21 16.20 -29.90
N GLN A 8 39.95 16.59 -29.95
CA GLN A 8 38.90 16.00 -29.16
C GLN A 8 38.88 14.52 -29.55
N CYS A 9 39.22 13.65 -28.57
CA CYS A 9 39.01 12.22 -28.68
C CYS A 9 37.51 12.00 -29.02
N PRO A 10 37.16 11.20 -30.02
CA PRO A 10 35.76 10.95 -30.34
C PRO A 10 35.06 10.45 -29.05
N THR A 11 34.00 11.10 -28.70
CA THR A 11 33.19 10.69 -27.53
C THR A 11 32.66 9.29 -27.79
N THR A 12 33.28 8.29 -27.11
CA THR A 12 32.78 6.93 -27.14
C THR A 12 31.39 6.91 -26.54
N LEU A 13 30.39 6.39 -27.27
CA LEU A 13 29.02 6.19 -26.81
C LEU A 13 28.82 4.73 -26.41
N TYR A 14 27.93 4.49 -25.45
CA TYR A 14 27.52 3.16 -25.04
C TYR A 14 26.04 3.16 -24.61
N ALA A 15 25.32 2.10 -24.93
CA ALA A 15 23.99 1.80 -24.41
C ALA A 15 24.02 0.45 -23.69
N GLU A 16 23.55 0.41 -22.45
CA GLU A 16 23.35 -0.86 -21.73
C GLU A 16 21.92 -1.33 -21.93
N LEU A 17 21.76 -2.46 -22.65
CA LEU A 17 20.45 -2.97 -23.07
C LEU A 17 20.00 -4.22 -22.32
N HIS A 18 20.80 -4.70 -21.37
CA HIS A 18 20.49 -5.89 -20.58
C HIS A 18 20.99 -5.75 -19.13
N ALA A 19 20.46 -4.76 -18.41
CA ALA A 19 20.74 -4.58 -17.00
C ALA A 19 19.61 -5.15 -16.13
N HIS A 20 19.91 -5.40 -14.85
CA HIS A 20 18.94 -5.87 -13.86
C HIS A 20 18.85 -4.92 -12.68
N SER A 21 17.64 -4.76 -12.13
CA SER A 21 17.44 -4.06 -10.87
C SER A 21 17.06 -5.03 -9.75
N SER A 22 16.88 -4.48 -8.56
CA SER A 22 16.40 -5.22 -7.38
C SER A 22 15.00 -5.82 -7.54
N PHE A 23 14.27 -5.51 -8.62
CA PHE A 23 13.02 -6.18 -9.00
C PHE A 23 13.24 -7.49 -9.76
N THR A 24 14.49 -7.79 -10.22
CA THR A 24 14.88 -9.17 -10.48
C THR A 24 15.22 -9.80 -9.12
N PHE A 25 14.18 -10.14 -8.38
CA PHE A 25 14.27 -10.58 -7.00
C PHE A 25 15.33 -11.67 -6.83
N SER A 26 16.10 -11.57 -5.75
CA SER A 26 17.18 -12.51 -5.46
C SER A 26 18.36 -12.51 -6.43
N HIS A 27 18.50 -11.51 -7.32
CA HIS A 27 19.59 -11.42 -8.27
C HIS A 27 20.39 -10.11 -8.16
N SER A 28 19.74 -8.96 -8.13
CA SER A 28 20.37 -7.63 -8.15
C SER A 28 20.24 -6.88 -6.83
N ALA A 29 21.22 -6.01 -6.55
CA ALA A 29 21.27 -5.19 -5.34
C ALA A 29 20.95 -3.70 -5.59
N ALA A 30 20.84 -3.26 -6.84
CA ALA A 30 20.58 -1.86 -7.18
C ALA A 30 19.08 -1.59 -7.42
N THR A 31 18.56 -0.49 -6.88
CA THR A 31 17.19 -0.05 -7.20
C THR A 31 17.13 0.50 -8.64
N PRO A 32 15.95 0.48 -9.31
CA PRO A 32 15.81 1.06 -10.64
C PRO A 32 16.32 2.50 -10.73
N GLN A 33 15.93 3.34 -9.75
CA GLN A 33 16.37 4.73 -9.66
C GLN A 33 17.91 4.84 -9.61
N HIS A 34 18.56 4.01 -8.79
CA HIS A 34 20.01 4.03 -8.65
C HIS A 34 20.72 3.60 -9.94
N MET A 35 20.18 2.59 -10.64
CA MET A 35 20.70 2.15 -11.95
C MET A 35 20.60 3.28 -12.98
N VAL A 36 19.45 3.93 -13.10
CA VAL A 36 19.21 5.04 -14.04
C VAL A 36 20.11 6.25 -13.73
N GLU A 37 20.19 6.67 -12.47
CA GLU A 37 21.06 7.77 -12.05
C GLU A 37 22.53 7.48 -12.33
N THR A 38 22.94 6.21 -12.13
CA THR A 38 24.33 5.78 -12.39
C THR A 38 24.62 5.78 -13.89
N ALA A 39 23.69 5.29 -14.72
CA ALA A 39 23.78 5.35 -16.18
C ALA A 39 23.91 6.79 -16.70
N TRP A 40 23.08 7.69 -16.17
CA TRP A 40 23.15 9.12 -16.52
C TRP A 40 24.49 9.76 -16.11
N LYS A 41 24.95 9.46 -14.88
CA LYS A 41 26.27 9.94 -14.38
C LYS A 41 27.43 9.38 -15.19
N ALA A 42 27.35 8.14 -15.62
CA ALA A 42 28.33 7.48 -16.46
C ALA A 42 28.34 7.99 -17.92
N GLY A 43 27.25 8.66 -18.38
CA GLY A 43 27.14 9.21 -19.72
C GLY A 43 26.70 8.18 -20.77
N LEU A 44 25.89 7.19 -20.39
CA LEU A 44 25.30 6.25 -21.31
C LEU A 44 24.27 6.97 -22.21
N SER A 45 24.07 6.44 -23.44
CA SER A 45 23.05 6.95 -24.36
C SER A 45 21.65 6.38 -24.07
N THR A 46 21.58 5.11 -23.65
CA THR A 46 20.32 4.41 -23.36
C THR A 46 20.56 3.37 -22.27
N ILE A 47 19.54 3.13 -21.44
CA ILE A 47 19.49 2.03 -20.49
C ILE A 47 18.20 1.23 -20.66
N ALA A 48 18.30 -0.12 -20.58
CA ALA A 48 17.19 -1.03 -20.45
C ALA A 48 17.37 -1.92 -19.20
N LEU A 49 16.33 -2.03 -18.36
CA LEU A 49 16.28 -3.00 -17.27
C LEU A 49 15.36 -4.15 -17.68
N LEU A 50 15.92 -5.36 -17.80
CA LEU A 50 15.20 -6.56 -18.18
C LEU A 50 14.97 -7.43 -16.93
N GLU A 51 13.81 -7.22 -16.29
CA GLU A 51 13.45 -7.98 -15.10
C GLU A 51 12.96 -9.38 -15.48
N ARG A 52 13.15 -10.34 -14.56
CA ARG A 52 12.71 -11.72 -14.80
C ARG A 52 11.19 -11.86 -14.72
N ASP A 53 10.59 -12.33 -15.81
CA ASP A 53 9.14 -12.56 -15.97
C ASP A 53 8.29 -11.37 -15.56
N GLY A 54 8.75 -10.13 -15.84
CA GLY A 54 8.02 -8.96 -15.43
C GLY A 54 8.52 -7.62 -15.93
N LEU A 55 7.66 -6.62 -15.75
CA LEU A 55 7.89 -5.22 -16.08
C LEU A 55 7.79 -4.34 -14.82
N TYR A 56 8.26 -4.87 -13.70
CA TYR A 56 8.11 -4.27 -12.35
C TYR A 56 8.72 -2.89 -12.24
N SER A 57 9.88 -2.66 -12.86
CA SER A 57 10.66 -1.42 -12.75
C SER A 57 10.33 -0.38 -13.83
N ALA A 58 9.53 -0.73 -14.85
CA ALA A 58 9.34 0.10 -16.05
C ALA A 58 8.93 1.55 -15.75
N VAL A 59 7.96 1.75 -14.87
CA VAL A 59 7.49 3.09 -14.47
C VAL A 59 8.59 3.85 -13.74
N GLN A 60 9.26 3.22 -12.78
CA GLN A 60 10.30 3.87 -11.98
C GLN A 60 11.49 4.30 -12.84
N VAL A 61 11.83 3.53 -13.86
CA VAL A 61 12.86 3.89 -14.87
C VAL A 61 12.41 5.14 -15.65
N ALA A 62 11.20 5.11 -16.21
CA ALA A 62 10.66 6.23 -17.00
C ALA A 62 10.56 7.53 -16.17
N GLU A 63 10.03 7.44 -14.94
CA GLU A 63 9.90 8.59 -14.04
C GLU A 63 11.27 9.17 -13.64
N THR A 64 12.25 8.30 -13.32
CA THR A 64 13.60 8.78 -12.96
C THR A 64 14.28 9.51 -14.12
N VAL A 65 14.13 9.04 -15.35
CA VAL A 65 14.68 9.74 -16.52
C VAL A 65 13.96 11.06 -16.76
N ARG A 66 12.65 11.11 -16.56
CA ARG A 66 11.88 12.37 -16.65
C ARG A 66 12.36 13.37 -15.60
N ASP A 67 12.46 12.96 -14.33
CA ASP A 67 12.92 13.83 -13.23
C ASP A 67 14.33 14.39 -13.52
N LEU A 68 15.25 13.56 -14.01
CA LEU A 68 16.59 14.00 -14.41
C LEU A 68 16.57 15.01 -15.56
N THR A 69 15.67 14.83 -16.52
CA THR A 69 15.50 15.74 -17.66
C THR A 69 14.93 17.08 -17.20
N ASP A 70 13.91 17.07 -16.35
CA ASP A 70 13.30 18.25 -15.77
C ASP A 70 14.31 19.06 -14.92
N ASP A 71 15.10 18.36 -14.08
CA ASP A 71 16.16 18.98 -13.28
C ASP A 71 17.28 19.61 -14.15
N MET A 72 17.62 18.98 -15.28
CA MET A 72 18.56 19.58 -16.25
C MET A 72 17.97 20.84 -16.90
N GLN A 73 16.70 20.81 -17.29
CA GLN A 73 16.01 21.98 -17.87
C GLN A 73 15.87 23.13 -16.88
N ALA A 74 15.64 22.79 -15.60
CA ALA A 74 15.60 23.76 -14.50
C ALA A 74 16.99 24.29 -14.09
N GLY A 75 18.09 23.80 -14.67
CA GLY A 75 19.46 24.18 -14.34
C GLY A 75 19.94 23.66 -12.97
N LEU A 76 19.24 22.71 -12.36
CA LEU A 76 19.61 22.06 -11.10
C LEU A 76 20.69 21.00 -11.30
N LEU A 77 20.79 20.41 -12.49
CA LEU A 77 21.80 19.45 -12.90
C LEU A 77 22.61 19.96 -14.10
N PRO A 78 23.86 19.47 -14.28
CA PRO A 78 24.68 19.81 -15.45
C PRO A 78 24.00 19.39 -16.74
N HIS A 79 24.00 20.22 -17.76
CA HIS A 79 23.45 19.91 -19.07
C HIS A 79 24.23 18.76 -19.73
N ARG A 80 23.53 17.66 -20.04
CA ARG A 80 24.02 16.49 -20.74
C ARG A 80 23.03 16.04 -21.81
N SER A 81 23.46 15.14 -22.70
CA SER A 81 22.51 14.47 -23.60
C SER A 81 21.46 13.70 -22.79
N PRO A 82 20.18 13.77 -23.16
CA PRO A 82 19.13 13.00 -22.51
C PRO A 82 19.45 11.50 -22.53
N LEU A 83 19.19 10.81 -21.42
CA LEU A 83 19.30 9.36 -21.34
C LEU A 83 18.03 8.73 -21.95
N GLY A 84 18.19 7.84 -22.94
CA GLY A 84 17.09 7.06 -23.51
C GLY A 84 16.65 5.94 -22.58
N THR A 85 15.37 5.56 -22.64
CA THR A 85 14.80 4.40 -21.94
C THR A 85 14.29 3.38 -22.95
N ALA A 86 14.77 2.16 -22.88
CA ALA A 86 14.22 1.01 -23.58
C ALA A 86 13.64 0.00 -22.57
N PHE A 87 12.65 -0.78 -22.97
CA PHE A 87 11.91 -1.67 -22.10
C PHE A 87 11.99 -3.12 -22.60
N GLY A 88 11.86 -4.06 -21.67
CA GLY A 88 11.89 -5.48 -21.99
C GLY A 88 11.83 -6.35 -20.74
N ALA A 89 11.96 -7.66 -20.91
CA ALA A 89 11.97 -8.64 -19.82
C ALA A 89 12.78 -9.88 -20.20
N GLU A 90 13.33 -10.57 -19.20
CA GLU A 90 13.79 -11.96 -19.37
C GLU A 90 12.62 -12.93 -19.18
N LEU A 91 12.38 -13.83 -20.13
CA LEU A 91 11.34 -14.85 -20.05
C LEU A 91 11.95 -16.20 -19.61
N THR A 92 11.37 -16.83 -18.60
CA THR A 92 11.79 -18.13 -18.08
C THR A 92 11.02 -19.26 -18.80
N LEU A 93 11.66 -19.93 -19.74
CA LEU A 93 11.06 -21.08 -20.45
C LEU A 93 11.44 -22.37 -19.72
N SER A 94 10.63 -22.77 -18.75
CA SER A 94 10.78 -23.98 -17.95
C SER A 94 9.77 -25.05 -18.37
N SER A 95 10.25 -26.28 -18.51
CA SER A 95 9.36 -27.45 -18.73
C SER A 95 8.49 -27.75 -17.49
N MET A 96 8.88 -27.30 -16.31
CA MET A 96 8.16 -27.43 -15.06
C MET A 96 7.27 -26.20 -14.76
N HIS A 97 7.29 -25.19 -15.64
CA HIS A 97 6.59 -23.90 -15.47
C HIS A 97 6.96 -23.14 -14.19
N GLN A 98 8.07 -23.46 -13.53
CA GLN A 98 8.57 -22.82 -12.32
C GLN A 98 9.44 -21.61 -12.68
N ARG A 99 9.16 -20.49 -12.07
CA ARG A 99 9.87 -19.22 -12.26
C ARG A 99 11.36 -19.31 -11.88
N ASP A 100 11.67 -20.01 -10.81
CA ASP A 100 13.04 -20.14 -10.27
C ASP A 100 13.73 -21.45 -10.67
N ASP A 101 13.32 -22.06 -11.80
CA ASP A 101 13.95 -23.27 -12.35
C ASP A 101 15.38 -22.97 -12.84
N PRO A 102 16.41 -23.51 -12.21
CA PRO A 102 17.80 -23.25 -12.61
C PRO A 102 18.20 -23.89 -13.96
N THR A 103 17.34 -24.77 -14.50
CA THR A 103 17.57 -25.46 -15.79
C THR A 103 16.79 -24.82 -16.93
N ALA A 104 15.98 -23.81 -16.64
CA ALA A 104 15.17 -23.13 -17.64
C ALA A 104 16.03 -22.38 -18.67
N GLU A 105 15.58 -22.36 -19.91
CA GLU A 105 16.08 -21.42 -20.92
C GLU A 105 15.63 -20.02 -20.56
N ILE A 106 16.56 -19.06 -20.48
CA ILE A 106 16.26 -17.65 -20.27
C ILE A 106 16.32 -16.95 -21.62
N VAL A 107 15.22 -16.31 -22.00
CA VAL A 107 15.08 -15.59 -23.26
C VAL A 107 14.85 -14.12 -22.98
N PRO A 108 15.88 -13.26 -23.05
CA PRO A 108 15.72 -11.82 -22.90
C PRO A 108 15.07 -11.23 -24.14
N ILE A 109 14.03 -10.41 -23.91
CA ILE A 109 13.28 -9.68 -24.94
C ILE A 109 13.47 -8.19 -24.72
N LEU A 110 13.85 -7.46 -25.77
CA LEU A 110 13.87 -6.00 -25.82
C LEU A 110 12.81 -5.53 -26.80
N VAL A 111 11.85 -4.70 -26.37
CA VAL A 111 10.78 -4.21 -27.27
C VAL A 111 11.26 -3.03 -28.09
N ARG A 112 10.76 -2.92 -29.34
CA ARG A 112 11.13 -1.85 -30.28
C ARG A 112 10.25 -0.59 -30.13
N ASP A 113 9.02 -0.79 -29.70
CA ASP A 113 8.00 0.28 -29.65
C ASP A 113 6.91 0.00 -28.61
N VAL A 114 5.92 0.89 -28.55
CA VAL A 114 4.78 0.81 -27.62
C VAL A 114 3.93 -0.44 -27.85
N ASP A 115 3.75 -0.85 -29.12
CA ASP A 115 2.95 -2.03 -29.44
C ASP A 115 3.66 -3.32 -29.03
N GLY A 116 5.00 -3.36 -29.18
CA GLY A 116 5.84 -4.41 -28.63
C GLY A 116 5.76 -4.48 -27.10
N TYR A 117 5.72 -3.32 -26.43
CA TYR A 117 5.55 -3.27 -24.97
C TYR A 117 4.20 -3.86 -24.55
N ARG A 118 3.11 -3.44 -25.18
CA ARG A 118 1.75 -3.97 -24.91
C ARG A 118 1.68 -5.47 -25.11
N ALA A 119 2.21 -5.95 -26.24
CA ALA A 119 2.23 -7.38 -26.55
C ALA A 119 3.07 -8.20 -25.57
N LEU A 120 4.25 -7.68 -25.13
CA LEU A 120 5.09 -8.32 -24.12
C LEU A 120 4.39 -8.36 -22.75
N SER A 121 3.79 -7.25 -22.33
CA SER A 121 3.03 -7.17 -21.09
C SER A 121 1.86 -8.16 -21.10
N HIS A 122 1.13 -8.23 -22.20
CA HIS A 122 0.04 -9.19 -22.39
C HIS A 122 0.54 -10.65 -22.33
N LEU A 123 1.61 -10.97 -23.04
CA LEU A 123 2.21 -12.31 -23.06
C LEU A 123 2.61 -12.77 -21.66
N ILE A 124 3.30 -11.90 -20.89
CA ILE A 124 3.71 -12.21 -19.52
C ILE A 124 2.48 -12.41 -18.62
N GLY A 125 1.51 -11.50 -18.67
CA GLY A 125 0.31 -11.56 -17.84
C GLY A 125 -0.55 -12.81 -18.11
N GLU A 126 -0.82 -13.13 -19.38
CA GLU A 126 -1.57 -14.34 -19.74
C GLU A 126 -0.81 -15.63 -19.35
N SER A 127 0.53 -15.60 -19.41
CA SER A 127 1.34 -16.75 -18.98
C SER A 127 1.25 -17.02 -17.49
N TYR A 128 1.19 -15.99 -16.66
CA TYR A 128 0.90 -16.14 -15.23
C TYR A 128 -0.53 -16.58 -14.97
N LEU A 129 -1.52 -15.97 -15.63
CA LEU A 129 -2.92 -16.36 -15.45
C LEU A 129 -3.18 -17.83 -15.86
N ARG A 130 -2.52 -18.30 -16.92
CA ARG A 130 -2.57 -19.69 -17.38
C ARG A 130 -1.95 -20.67 -16.37
N ALA A 131 -0.88 -20.29 -15.68
CA ALA A 131 -0.22 -21.12 -14.69
C ALA A 131 -1.09 -21.41 -13.45
N GLY A 132 -2.00 -20.52 -13.10
CA GLY A 132 -3.03 -20.73 -12.06
C GLY A 132 -2.59 -20.47 -10.63
N ASP A 133 -1.31 -20.30 -10.35
CA ASP A 133 -0.78 -19.97 -9.02
C ASP A 133 0.41 -18.97 -9.07
N LYS A 134 0.85 -18.49 -7.88
CA LYS A 134 1.78 -17.37 -7.77
C LYS A 134 3.20 -17.67 -8.26
N ASP A 135 3.71 -18.87 -8.05
CA ASP A 135 5.13 -19.17 -8.18
C ASP A 135 5.44 -19.84 -9.54
N HIS A 136 4.43 -19.92 -10.42
CA HIS A 136 4.54 -20.53 -11.72
C HIS A 136 4.23 -19.53 -12.85
N VAL A 137 4.90 -19.75 -14.00
CA VAL A 137 4.68 -19.01 -15.25
C VAL A 137 4.67 -20.01 -16.40
N HIS A 138 3.68 -19.93 -17.28
CA HIS A 138 3.52 -20.86 -18.41
C HIS A 138 3.43 -20.11 -19.72
N TYR A 139 4.57 -19.94 -20.40
CA TYR A 139 4.62 -19.37 -21.74
C TYR A 139 4.18 -20.41 -22.77
N ASP A 140 3.12 -20.12 -23.51
CA ASP A 140 2.76 -20.91 -24.70
C ASP A 140 3.75 -20.60 -25.82
N GLN A 141 4.32 -21.65 -26.41
CA GLN A 141 5.36 -21.50 -27.44
C GLN A 141 4.83 -20.87 -28.73
N SER A 142 3.58 -21.13 -29.11
CA SER A 142 2.99 -20.55 -30.31
C SER A 142 2.75 -19.06 -30.12
N GLU A 143 2.21 -18.63 -28.99
CA GLU A 143 2.00 -17.21 -28.65
C GLU A 143 3.34 -16.44 -28.60
N LEU A 144 4.37 -17.03 -27.98
CA LEU A 144 5.70 -16.43 -27.96
C LEU A 144 6.28 -16.25 -29.36
N LEU A 145 6.14 -17.26 -30.23
CA LEU A 145 6.63 -17.20 -31.60
C LEU A 145 5.85 -16.19 -32.45
N ASP A 146 4.54 -16.12 -32.28
CA ASP A 146 3.69 -15.14 -32.96
C ASP A 146 4.07 -13.72 -32.55
N PHE A 147 4.27 -13.51 -31.24
CA PHE A 147 4.74 -12.22 -30.67
C PHE A 147 6.09 -11.80 -31.28
N VAL A 148 7.08 -12.69 -31.30
CA VAL A 148 8.41 -12.36 -31.84
C VAL A 148 8.33 -12.10 -33.34
N ARG A 149 7.58 -12.91 -34.10
CA ARG A 149 7.44 -12.77 -35.56
C ARG A 149 6.67 -11.55 -36.01
N ALA A 150 5.87 -10.95 -35.11
CA ALA A 150 5.24 -9.67 -35.37
C ALA A 150 6.26 -8.53 -35.60
N GLY A 151 7.52 -8.72 -35.16
CA GLY A 151 8.64 -7.80 -35.50
C GLY A 151 8.77 -6.59 -34.58
N HIS A 152 7.99 -6.53 -33.47
CA HIS A 152 8.02 -5.43 -32.50
C HIS A 152 9.00 -5.64 -31.33
N CYS A 153 9.89 -6.66 -31.45
CA CYS A 153 10.90 -6.91 -30.42
C CYS A 153 12.20 -7.47 -30.99
N TRP A 154 13.22 -7.45 -30.15
CA TRP A 154 14.47 -8.18 -30.33
C TRP A 154 14.55 -9.31 -29.31
N VAL A 155 15.01 -10.48 -29.76
CA VAL A 155 15.40 -11.62 -28.91
C VAL A 155 16.90 -11.54 -28.74
N LEU A 156 17.38 -11.39 -27.49
CA LEU A 156 18.81 -11.38 -27.18
C LEU A 156 19.26 -12.80 -26.91
N THR A 157 20.45 -13.18 -27.41
CA THR A 157 21.00 -14.51 -27.20
C THR A 157 22.53 -14.42 -27.06
N GLY A 158 23.17 -15.44 -26.49
CA GLY A 158 24.60 -15.39 -26.16
C GLY A 158 24.91 -14.93 -24.74
N GLY A 159 23.91 -14.34 -24.06
CA GLY A 159 24.00 -13.96 -22.66
C GLY A 159 23.91 -15.12 -21.66
N PRO A 160 24.01 -14.88 -20.36
CA PRO A 160 23.90 -15.90 -19.33
C PRO A 160 22.56 -16.65 -19.41
N GLY A 161 22.62 -17.98 -19.39
CA GLY A 161 21.41 -18.82 -19.44
C GLY A 161 20.86 -19.10 -20.84
N SER A 162 21.44 -18.52 -21.91
CA SER A 162 21.01 -18.81 -23.29
C SER A 162 21.49 -20.17 -23.76
N LEU A 163 20.69 -20.83 -24.62
CA LEU A 163 21.05 -22.12 -25.23
C LEU A 163 22.29 -22.00 -26.14
N LEU A 164 22.43 -20.85 -26.82
CA LEU A 164 23.61 -20.55 -27.62
C LEU A 164 24.90 -20.61 -26.82
N ARG A 165 24.92 -19.95 -25.65
CA ARG A 165 26.07 -19.97 -24.73
C ARG A 165 26.31 -21.37 -24.14
N GLN A 166 25.26 -22.08 -23.75
CA GLN A 166 25.37 -23.44 -23.23
C GLN A 166 25.96 -24.39 -24.29
N ALA A 167 25.54 -24.27 -25.55
CA ALA A 167 26.06 -25.04 -26.65
C ALA A 167 27.56 -24.75 -26.90
N LEU A 168 27.95 -23.47 -26.82
CA LEU A 168 29.36 -23.06 -26.96
C LEU A 168 30.21 -23.64 -25.84
N ASP A 169 29.78 -23.49 -24.60
CA ASP A 169 30.54 -23.91 -23.40
C ASP A 169 30.66 -25.45 -23.29
N SER A 170 29.63 -26.21 -23.73
CA SER A 170 29.58 -27.67 -23.59
C SER A 170 30.15 -28.43 -24.80
N SER A 171 29.99 -27.90 -26.02
CA SER A 171 30.21 -28.64 -27.25
C SER A 171 30.93 -27.84 -28.34
N GLY A 172 31.33 -26.61 -28.05
CA GLY A 172 32.22 -25.78 -28.89
C GLY A 172 31.52 -25.06 -30.03
N ILE A 173 32.33 -24.40 -30.88
CA ILE A 173 31.90 -23.45 -31.92
C ILE A 173 30.86 -24.04 -32.90
N SER A 174 31.10 -25.28 -33.38
CA SER A 174 30.19 -25.92 -34.34
C SER A 174 28.78 -26.18 -33.78
N ALA A 175 28.69 -26.55 -32.49
CA ALA A 175 27.42 -26.76 -31.83
C ALA A 175 26.70 -25.40 -31.60
N ALA A 176 27.43 -24.38 -31.21
CA ALA A 176 26.90 -23.03 -31.06
C ALA A 176 26.41 -22.43 -32.40
N ALA A 177 27.15 -22.64 -33.50
CA ALA A 177 26.70 -22.22 -34.84
C ALA A 177 25.42 -22.93 -35.27
N ALA A 178 25.27 -24.22 -34.97
CA ALA A 178 24.02 -24.95 -35.23
C ALA A 178 22.89 -24.43 -34.33
N GLU A 179 23.17 -24.05 -33.08
CA GLU A 179 22.17 -23.45 -32.18
C GLU A 179 21.72 -22.07 -32.65
N LEU A 180 22.64 -21.22 -33.10
CA LEU A 180 22.27 -19.92 -33.68
C LEU A 180 21.36 -20.11 -34.91
N THR A 181 21.66 -21.08 -35.77
CA THR A 181 20.76 -21.40 -36.90
C THR A 181 19.38 -21.85 -36.44
N ARG A 182 19.29 -22.62 -35.36
CA ARG A 182 18.02 -23.01 -34.75
C ARG A 182 17.27 -21.80 -34.20
N CYS A 183 17.97 -20.90 -33.49
CA CYS A 183 17.35 -19.64 -32.99
C CYS A 183 16.82 -18.79 -34.13
N ILE A 184 17.57 -18.64 -35.20
CA ILE A 184 17.15 -17.89 -36.39
C ILE A 184 15.92 -18.53 -37.06
N THR A 185 15.92 -19.85 -37.19
CA THR A 185 14.75 -20.60 -37.74
C THR A 185 13.51 -20.41 -36.85
N ARG A 186 13.72 -20.40 -35.53
CA ARG A 186 12.63 -20.27 -34.54
C ARG A 186 12.06 -18.84 -34.50
N TYR A 187 12.92 -17.81 -34.42
CA TYR A 187 12.54 -16.44 -34.10
C TYR A 187 12.57 -15.49 -35.31
N GLY A 188 13.25 -15.87 -36.40
CA GLY A 188 13.50 -15.01 -37.57
C GLY A 188 14.82 -14.23 -37.47
N ALA A 189 15.53 -14.13 -38.59
CA ALA A 189 16.85 -13.48 -38.64
C ALA A 189 16.82 -11.99 -38.21
N ASP A 190 15.74 -11.30 -38.57
CA ASP A 190 15.58 -9.85 -38.32
C ASP A 190 15.17 -9.51 -36.87
N ASN A 191 14.97 -10.55 -36.03
CA ASN A 191 14.54 -10.38 -34.64
C ASN A 191 15.60 -10.84 -33.63
N ILE A 192 16.79 -11.27 -34.06
CA ILE A 192 17.83 -11.78 -33.17
C ILE A 192 19.02 -10.82 -33.08
N LEU A 193 19.50 -10.63 -31.85
CA LEU A 193 20.75 -9.98 -31.52
C LEU A 193 21.60 -10.92 -30.67
N VAL A 194 22.87 -11.12 -31.03
CA VAL A 194 23.79 -11.90 -30.22
C VAL A 194 24.47 -10.99 -29.19
N GLU A 195 24.44 -11.37 -27.93
CA GLU A 195 25.08 -10.62 -26.84
C GLU A 195 26.52 -11.06 -26.61
N LEU A 196 27.43 -10.10 -26.63
CA LEU A 196 28.80 -10.24 -26.15
C LEU A 196 28.88 -9.71 -24.73
N VAL A 197 29.04 -10.60 -23.76
CA VAL A 197 28.98 -10.26 -22.33
C VAL A 197 30.37 -9.94 -21.79
N TYR A 198 30.49 -8.83 -21.08
CA TYR A 198 31.73 -8.36 -20.45
C TYR A 198 31.51 -8.14 -18.94
N SER A 199 31.32 -9.22 -18.19
CA SER A 199 31.01 -9.21 -16.74
C SER A 199 32.22 -9.56 -15.85
N GLY A 200 33.41 -9.73 -16.44
CA GLY A 200 34.66 -10.05 -15.75
C GLY A 200 34.82 -11.51 -15.34
N ARG A 201 34.03 -12.42 -15.93
CA ARG A 201 34.23 -13.87 -15.72
C ARG A 201 35.34 -14.41 -16.60
N MET A 202 36.03 -15.43 -16.11
CA MET A 202 37.09 -16.14 -16.89
C MET A 202 36.49 -16.72 -18.18
N GLY A 203 37.26 -16.61 -19.28
CA GLY A 203 36.91 -17.14 -20.58
C GLY A 203 35.84 -16.35 -21.34
N GLU A 204 35.47 -15.13 -20.91
CA GLU A 204 34.50 -14.29 -21.63
C GLU A 204 35.07 -13.73 -22.92
N CYS A 205 36.34 -13.36 -22.96
CA CYS A 205 36.96 -12.86 -24.19
C CYS A 205 36.95 -13.95 -25.27
N GLU A 206 37.41 -15.16 -24.94
CA GLU A 206 37.44 -16.30 -25.87
C GLU A 206 36.00 -16.66 -26.34
N ARG A 207 35.02 -16.61 -25.45
CA ARG A 207 33.61 -16.82 -25.84
C ARG A 207 33.10 -15.73 -26.79
N ASN A 208 33.38 -14.47 -26.49
CA ASN A 208 32.99 -13.35 -27.33
C ASN A 208 33.65 -13.41 -28.72
N ASP A 209 34.96 -13.76 -28.79
CA ASP A 209 35.64 -13.99 -30.03
C ASP A 209 34.97 -15.10 -30.88
N ALA A 210 34.61 -16.21 -30.25
CA ALA A 210 33.93 -17.32 -30.90
C ALA A 210 32.52 -16.93 -31.36
N LEU A 211 31.76 -16.16 -30.55
CA LEU A 211 30.43 -15.68 -30.93
C LEU A 211 30.49 -14.70 -32.10
N VAL A 212 31.50 -13.82 -32.15
CA VAL A 212 31.71 -12.91 -33.29
C VAL A 212 32.03 -13.72 -34.56
N GLU A 213 32.94 -14.69 -34.47
CA GLU A 213 33.24 -15.58 -35.58
C GLU A 213 32.03 -16.30 -36.13
N ILE A 214 31.17 -16.83 -35.26
CA ILE A 214 29.92 -17.51 -35.64
C ILE A 214 28.98 -16.50 -36.33
N CYS A 215 28.79 -15.29 -35.79
CA CYS A 215 27.88 -14.28 -36.34
C CYS A 215 28.33 -13.76 -37.72
N GLU A 216 29.64 -13.53 -37.90
CA GLU A 216 30.20 -13.00 -39.15
C GLU A 216 30.22 -14.06 -40.26
N ASN A 217 30.44 -15.34 -39.92
CA ASN A 217 30.44 -16.45 -40.86
C ASN A 217 29.02 -16.97 -41.23
N HIS A 218 27.99 -16.53 -40.49
CA HIS A 218 26.62 -16.91 -40.81
C HIS A 218 26.15 -16.17 -42.08
N GLN A 219 25.21 -16.77 -42.84
CA GLN A 219 24.71 -16.22 -44.10
C GLN A 219 23.19 -16.01 -44.03
N PRO A 220 22.68 -14.78 -43.97
CA PRO A 220 23.42 -13.48 -43.84
C PRO A 220 24.06 -13.32 -42.47
N PRO A 221 25.05 -12.42 -42.32
CA PRO A 221 25.69 -12.15 -41.04
C PRO A 221 24.66 -11.66 -39.98
N VAL A 222 24.84 -12.11 -38.74
CA VAL A 222 23.95 -11.79 -37.62
C VAL A 222 24.52 -10.64 -36.80
N ALA A 223 23.65 -9.69 -36.44
CA ALA A 223 24.03 -8.54 -35.61
C ALA A 223 24.33 -8.96 -34.17
N TYR A 224 25.35 -8.29 -33.57
CA TYR A 224 25.72 -8.53 -32.17
C TYR A 224 25.89 -7.21 -31.41
N ILE A 225 25.64 -7.22 -30.10
CA ILE A 225 25.72 -6.10 -29.17
C ILE A 225 26.64 -6.41 -28.00
N ALA A 226 27.19 -5.38 -27.36
CA ALA A 226 27.95 -5.53 -26.13
C ALA A 226 27.08 -5.18 -24.92
N THR A 227 27.19 -5.97 -23.85
CA THR A 227 26.55 -5.74 -22.55
C THR A 227 27.47 -6.17 -21.42
N SER A 228 27.34 -5.58 -20.24
CA SER A 228 27.94 -6.08 -19.02
C SER A 228 26.97 -6.92 -18.17
N CYS A 229 25.70 -7.04 -18.56
CA CYS A 229 24.62 -7.65 -17.78
C CYS A 229 24.68 -7.24 -16.30
N PRO A 230 24.68 -5.94 -15.98
CA PRO A 230 25.00 -5.47 -14.65
C PRO A 230 23.85 -5.77 -13.66
N ALA A 231 24.18 -6.33 -12.51
CA ALA A 231 23.29 -6.57 -11.38
C ALA A 231 23.47 -5.54 -10.25
N MET A 232 24.27 -4.51 -10.49
CA MET A 232 24.56 -3.43 -9.54
C MET A 232 25.01 -2.18 -10.29
N GLY A 233 24.75 -1.00 -9.68
CA GLY A 233 25.17 0.27 -10.26
C GLY A 233 26.67 0.53 -10.09
N THR A 234 27.24 0.14 -8.96
CA THR A 234 28.65 0.38 -8.61
C THR A 234 29.30 -0.85 -7.96
N PRO A 235 30.63 -1.01 -8.02
CA PRO A 235 31.35 -2.11 -7.36
C PRO A 235 31.14 -2.20 -5.84
N ARG A 236 30.76 -1.09 -5.20
CA ARG A 236 30.51 -1.05 -3.74
C ARG A 236 29.35 -1.94 -3.31
N GLU A 237 28.42 -2.22 -4.20
CA GLU A 237 27.24 -3.06 -3.97
C GLU A 237 27.52 -4.56 -4.09
N GLY A 238 28.70 -4.94 -4.55
CA GLY A 238 29.05 -6.35 -4.84
C GLY A 238 28.83 -7.31 -3.68
N ARG A 239 29.12 -6.90 -2.44
CA ARG A 239 28.83 -7.74 -1.25
C ARG A 239 27.33 -7.94 -1.02
N THR A 240 26.55 -6.89 -1.26
CA THR A 240 25.08 -6.95 -1.12
C THR A 240 24.49 -7.83 -2.22
N ALA A 241 24.94 -7.69 -3.47
CA ALA A 241 24.51 -8.51 -4.59
C ALA A 241 24.86 -10.00 -4.35
N ALA A 242 26.07 -10.31 -3.90
CA ALA A 242 26.48 -11.68 -3.56
C ALA A 242 25.59 -12.30 -2.47
N ALA A 243 25.22 -11.51 -1.44
CA ALA A 243 24.34 -11.98 -0.38
C ALA A 243 22.90 -12.19 -0.86
N VAL A 244 22.38 -11.29 -1.72
CA VAL A 244 21.05 -11.42 -2.33
C VAL A 244 20.97 -12.69 -3.19
N GLN A 245 21.97 -12.93 -4.04
CA GLN A 245 22.07 -14.14 -4.89
C GLN A 245 22.16 -15.41 -4.06
N ALA A 246 22.96 -15.41 -2.99
CA ALA A 246 23.05 -16.55 -2.07
C ALA A 246 21.70 -16.86 -1.38
N LEU A 247 20.99 -15.83 -0.94
CA LEU A 247 19.66 -15.98 -0.35
C LEU A 247 18.64 -16.55 -1.34
N GLY A 248 18.68 -16.12 -2.59
CA GLY A 248 17.84 -16.66 -3.68
C GLY A 248 18.12 -18.11 -3.97
N ALA A 249 19.40 -18.52 -3.92
CA ALA A 249 19.81 -19.91 -4.09
C ALA A 249 19.64 -20.77 -2.82
N TYR A 250 19.07 -20.23 -1.74
CA TYR A 250 18.94 -20.89 -0.42
C TYR A 250 20.29 -21.36 0.14
N ARG A 251 21.39 -20.62 -0.14
CA ARG A 251 22.76 -20.89 0.28
C ARG A 251 23.32 -19.75 1.12
N THR A 252 24.45 -19.98 1.74
CA THR A 252 25.32 -18.92 2.28
C THR A 252 26.16 -18.31 1.17
N VAL A 253 26.74 -17.12 1.41
CA VAL A 253 27.66 -16.48 0.46
C VAL A 253 28.86 -17.38 0.17
N GLU A 254 29.38 -18.10 1.17
CA GLU A 254 30.51 -19.03 1.04
C GLU A 254 30.15 -20.23 0.16
N GLU A 255 29.00 -20.87 0.41
CA GLU A 255 28.49 -21.98 -0.40
C GLU A 255 28.19 -21.59 -1.85
N ASN A 256 27.86 -20.30 -2.08
CA ASN A 256 27.53 -19.75 -3.39
C ASN A 256 28.73 -19.13 -4.13
N ALA A 257 29.92 -19.17 -3.57
CA ALA A 257 31.09 -18.45 -4.09
C ALA A 257 31.43 -18.79 -5.55
N GLY A 258 31.20 -20.04 -6.00
CA GLY A 258 31.44 -20.46 -7.39
C GLY A 258 30.41 -19.97 -8.41
N TYR A 259 29.27 -19.40 -7.95
CA TYR A 259 28.17 -19.00 -8.80
C TYR A 259 27.98 -17.47 -8.89
N ILE A 260 28.61 -16.71 -8.01
CA ILE A 260 28.56 -15.25 -8.00
C ILE A 260 29.67 -14.65 -8.89
N HIS A 261 29.44 -13.37 -9.30
CA HIS A 261 30.47 -12.65 -10.06
C HIS A 261 31.66 -12.32 -9.16
N PRO A 262 32.90 -12.65 -9.61
CA PRO A 262 34.10 -12.38 -8.84
C PRO A 262 34.32 -10.86 -8.68
N GLY A 263 34.72 -10.44 -7.48
CA GLY A 263 35.13 -9.07 -7.21
C GLY A 263 34.09 -7.96 -7.39
N GLY A 264 32.81 -8.30 -7.60
CA GLY A 264 31.77 -7.31 -7.88
C GLY A 264 31.91 -6.70 -9.29
N ALA A 265 32.37 -7.45 -10.27
CA ALA A 265 32.62 -6.97 -11.63
C ALA A 265 31.35 -6.74 -12.47
N ALA A 266 30.21 -7.34 -12.11
CA ALA A 266 28.93 -7.13 -12.82
C ALA A 266 28.25 -5.82 -12.38
N PHE A 267 28.93 -4.70 -12.57
CA PHE A 267 28.41 -3.35 -12.35
C PHE A 267 28.25 -2.58 -13.66
N LEU A 268 27.55 -1.46 -13.61
CA LEU A 268 27.31 -0.62 -14.77
C LEU A 268 28.57 0.14 -15.15
N HIS A 269 29.18 -0.22 -16.28
CA HIS A 269 30.42 0.37 -16.79
C HIS A 269 30.17 1.69 -17.51
N THR A 270 31.19 2.57 -17.49
CA THR A 270 31.23 3.77 -18.33
C THR A 270 31.51 3.41 -19.80
N PRO A 271 31.18 4.28 -20.78
CA PRO A 271 31.50 4.04 -22.18
C PRO A 271 32.98 3.75 -22.44
N GLN A 272 33.91 4.39 -21.71
CA GLN A 272 35.34 4.19 -21.82
C GLN A 272 35.79 2.82 -21.28
N GLU A 273 35.24 2.40 -20.17
CA GLU A 273 35.48 1.08 -19.62
C GLU A 273 35.01 -0.03 -20.57
N MET A 274 33.74 0.12 -21.09
CA MET A 274 33.23 -0.85 -22.06
C MET A 274 34.02 -0.87 -23.37
N ALA A 275 34.46 0.29 -23.88
CA ALA A 275 35.32 0.32 -25.05
C ALA A 275 36.66 -0.40 -24.84
N THR A 276 37.21 -0.32 -23.62
CA THR A 276 38.45 -1.04 -23.25
C THR A 276 38.17 -2.54 -23.15
N LEU A 277 37.07 -2.95 -22.54
CA LEU A 277 36.65 -4.34 -22.36
C LEU A 277 36.30 -5.00 -23.71
N ALA A 278 35.59 -4.30 -24.57
CA ALA A 278 35.21 -4.79 -25.90
C ALA A 278 36.41 -4.99 -26.84
N GLY A 279 37.52 -4.31 -26.58
CA GLY A 279 38.76 -4.50 -27.35
C GLY A 279 38.56 -4.36 -28.87
N PRO A 280 38.70 -5.44 -29.64
CA PRO A 280 38.52 -5.40 -31.10
C PRO A 280 37.04 -5.29 -31.50
N HIS A 281 36.09 -5.61 -30.63
CA HIS A 281 34.66 -5.70 -30.96
C HIS A 281 33.91 -4.37 -30.81
N GLN A 282 34.51 -3.24 -31.25
CA GLN A 282 33.89 -1.90 -31.16
C GLN A 282 32.57 -1.79 -31.92
N GLN A 283 32.35 -2.63 -32.93
CA GLN A 283 31.08 -2.70 -33.67
C GLN A 283 29.91 -3.10 -32.77
N ALA A 284 30.14 -3.94 -31.75
CA ALA A 284 29.12 -4.35 -30.79
C ALA A 284 28.57 -3.16 -29.97
N LEU A 285 29.47 -2.21 -29.60
CA LEU A 285 29.07 -0.98 -28.90
C LEU A 285 28.25 -0.06 -29.80
N ALA A 286 28.71 0.12 -31.06
CA ALA A 286 27.98 0.95 -32.03
C ALA A 286 26.59 0.38 -32.33
N THR A 287 26.49 -0.96 -32.44
CA THR A 287 25.21 -1.63 -32.64
C THR A 287 24.29 -1.44 -31.42
N ALA A 288 24.82 -1.58 -30.17
CA ALA A 288 24.06 -1.35 -28.95
C ALA A 288 23.46 0.09 -28.89
N VAL A 289 24.25 1.11 -29.24
CA VAL A 289 23.78 2.50 -29.28
C VAL A 289 22.69 2.68 -30.33
N ARG A 290 22.87 2.14 -31.54
CA ARG A 290 21.85 2.19 -32.59
C ARG A 290 20.54 1.54 -32.13
N ILE A 291 20.60 0.31 -31.64
CA ILE A 291 19.42 -0.43 -31.16
C ILE A 291 18.77 0.29 -29.96
N GLY A 292 19.57 0.78 -29.01
CA GLY A 292 19.05 1.55 -27.87
C GLY A 292 18.32 2.82 -28.27
N THR A 293 18.80 3.50 -29.32
CA THR A 293 18.15 4.69 -29.87
C THR A 293 16.83 4.33 -30.59
N GLU A 294 16.83 3.24 -31.34
CA GLU A 294 15.63 2.73 -32.05
C GLU A 294 14.53 2.28 -31.07
N CYS A 295 14.91 1.67 -29.94
CA CYS A 295 13.98 1.10 -28.95
C CYS A 295 13.54 2.09 -27.87
N ALA A 296 14.06 3.32 -27.85
CA ALA A 296 13.72 4.30 -26.81
C ALA A 296 12.36 4.96 -27.10
N PHE A 297 11.42 4.90 -26.12
CA PHE A 297 10.11 5.53 -26.22
C PHE A 297 9.55 5.98 -24.87
N ASN A 298 8.46 6.75 -24.87
CA ASN A 298 7.79 7.24 -23.68
C ASN A 298 6.71 6.25 -23.18
N LEU A 299 6.84 5.76 -21.95
CA LEU A 299 5.94 4.79 -21.36
C LEU A 299 4.51 5.31 -21.12
N HIS A 300 4.30 6.62 -21.01
CA HIS A 300 2.95 7.19 -20.82
C HIS A 300 1.97 6.90 -21.97
N LEU A 301 2.47 6.47 -23.13
CA LEU A 301 1.63 6.09 -24.27
C LEU A 301 0.80 4.80 -24.04
N VAL A 302 1.02 4.06 -22.94
CA VAL A 302 0.26 2.82 -22.62
C VAL A 302 -0.93 3.05 -21.70
N SER A 303 -1.18 4.28 -21.24
CA SER A 303 -2.26 4.58 -20.30
C SER A 303 -3.63 4.12 -20.78
N PRO A 304 -4.40 3.36 -19.97
CA PRO A 304 -5.77 2.96 -20.28
C PRO A 304 -6.80 3.98 -19.82
N GLY A 305 -8.04 3.88 -20.33
CA GLY A 305 -9.20 4.58 -19.82
C GLY A 305 -9.99 3.77 -18.78
N LEU A 306 -11.08 4.38 -18.29
CA LEU A 306 -12.11 3.68 -17.55
C LEU A 306 -13.04 2.92 -18.51
N PRO A 307 -13.57 1.76 -18.14
CA PRO A 307 -14.57 1.08 -18.96
C PRO A 307 -15.85 1.94 -19.02
N PRO A 308 -16.51 2.02 -20.18
CA PRO A 308 -17.78 2.68 -20.28
C PRO A 308 -18.81 1.98 -19.38
N PHE A 309 -19.52 2.76 -18.57
CA PHE A 309 -20.54 2.19 -17.68
C PHE A 309 -21.82 1.90 -18.49
N PRO A 310 -22.43 0.72 -18.34
CA PRO A 310 -23.67 0.41 -19.05
C PRO A 310 -24.82 1.28 -18.51
N VAL A 311 -25.38 2.12 -19.37
CA VAL A 311 -26.49 3.02 -19.07
C VAL A 311 -27.77 2.59 -19.79
N PRO A 312 -28.98 3.00 -19.33
CA PRO A 312 -30.24 2.74 -20.01
C PRO A 312 -30.26 3.26 -21.46
N PRO A 313 -31.03 2.65 -22.36
CA PRO A 313 -31.14 3.12 -23.74
C PRO A 313 -31.62 4.57 -23.82
N GLY A 314 -30.87 5.41 -24.54
CA GLY A 314 -31.18 6.83 -24.71
C GLY A 314 -30.55 7.76 -23.68
N GLU A 315 -29.79 7.22 -22.75
CA GLU A 315 -29.01 8.01 -21.78
C GLU A 315 -27.50 7.88 -22.05
N ASP A 316 -26.75 8.84 -21.56
CA ASP A 316 -25.29 8.76 -21.42
C ASP A 316 -24.92 8.69 -19.91
N GLU A 317 -23.65 8.49 -19.62
CA GLU A 317 -23.17 8.41 -18.22
C GLU A 317 -23.48 9.67 -17.40
N ASN A 318 -23.45 10.86 -18.02
CA ASN A 318 -23.74 12.12 -17.36
C ASN A 318 -25.23 12.24 -17.00
N SER A 319 -26.12 11.97 -17.96
CA SER A 319 -27.56 12.01 -17.74
C SER A 319 -28.01 10.98 -16.70
N TYR A 320 -27.44 9.78 -16.76
CA TYR A 320 -27.75 8.70 -15.83
C TYR A 320 -27.24 9.00 -14.40
N LEU A 321 -26.01 9.49 -14.25
CA LEU A 321 -25.48 9.93 -12.96
C LEU A 321 -26.33 11.02 -12.34
N ARG A 322 -26.75 12.00 -13.17
CA ARG A 322 -27.66 13.09 -12.74
C ARG A 322 -28.99 12.54 -12.25
N ALA A 323 -29.61 11.62 -12.98
CA ALA A 323 -30.88 11.01 -12.62
C ALA A 323 -30.79 10.27 -11.27
N LEU A 324 -29.76 9.44 -11.08
CA LEU A 324 -29.52 8.72 -9.83
C LEU A 324 -29.28 9.69 -8.65
N THR A 325 -28.49 10.74 -8.88
CA THR A 325 -28.18 11.75 -7.84
C THR A 325 -29.42 12.51 -7.43
N LEU A 326 -30.27 12.96 -8.38
CA LEU A 326 -31.51 13.67 -8.06
C LEU A 326 -32.53 12.80 -7.34
N ALA A 327 -32.65 11.51 -7.73
CA ALA A 327 -33.47 10.54 -7.00
C ALA A 327 -32.95 10.35 -5.55
N GLY A 328 -31.65 10.35 -5.36
CA GLY A 328 -31.02 10.32 -4.04
C GLY A 328 -31.28 11.61 -3.23
N ALA A 329 -31.23 12.77 -3.87
CA ALA A 329 -31.48 14.05 -3.25
C ALA A 329 -32.93 14.13 -2.73
N GLN A 330 -33.91 13.65 -3.51
CA GLN A 330 -35.28 13.55 -3.06
C GLN A 330 -35.44 12.69 -1.78
N ARG A 331 -34.71 11.60 -1.66
CA ARG A 331 -34.76 10.75 -0.46
C ARG A 331 -34.10 11.42 0.76
N ARG A 332 -33.04 12.20 0.57
CA ARG A 332 -32.18 12.69 1.66
C ARG A 332 -32.50 14.13 2.09
N TYR A 333 -32.88 14.98 1.16
CA TYR A 333 -33.03 16.43 1.40
C TYR A 333 -34.48 16.96 1.33
N ARG A 334 -35.43 16.24 0.71
CA ARG A 334 -36.79 16.70 0.53
C ARG A 334 -37.44 17.18 1.86
N GLY A 335 -37.91 18.41 1.87
CA GLY A 335 -38.56 18.99 3.02
C GLY A 335 -37.65 19.43 4.16
N LYS A 336 -36.31 19.41 3.95
CA LYS A 336 -35.35 19.95 4.90
C LYS A 336 -35.01 21.40 4.60
N ASP A 337 -34.64 22.17 5.61
CA ASP A 337 -34.24 23.59 5.48
C ASP A 337 -33.04 23.80 4.51
N VAL A 338 -32.24 22.77 4.28
CA VAL A 338 -31.05 22.81 3.40
C VAL A 338 -31.31 22.30 1.97
N GLU A 339 -32.57 22.00 1.59
CA GLU A 339 -32.93 21.39 0.29
C GLU A 339 -32.46 22.24 -0.90
N GLU A 340 -32.74 23.56 -0.85
CA GLU A 340 -32.35 24.48 -1.94
C GLU A 340 -30.82 24.58 -2.09
N ALA A 341 -30.08 24.72 -0.99
CA ALA A 341 -28.64 24.78 -0.97
C ALA A 341 -28.02 23.45 -1.47
N ALA A 342 -28.64 22.32 -1.12
CA ALA A 342 -28.22 21.01 -1.58
C ALA A 342 -28.38 20.86 -3.10
N LEU A 343 -29.49 21.30 -3.68
CA LEU A 343 -29.73 21.22 -5.12
C LEU A 343 -28.79 22.14 -5.92
N GLN A 344 -28.46 23.31 -5.38
CA GLN A 344 -27.48 24.22 -5.98
C GLN A 344 -26.09 23.54 -5.97
N GLN A 345 -25.68 23.01 -4.84
CA GLN A 345 -24.39 22.32 -4.71
C GLN A 345 -24.29 21.08 -5.61
N ILE A 346 -25.31 20.23 -5.65
CA ILE A 346 -25.39 19.06 -6.53
C ILE A 346 -25.22 19.45 -8.00
N THR A 347 -25.86 20.55 -8.42
CA THR A 347 -25.77 21.03 -9.80
C THR A 347 -24.36 21.46 -10.13
N TYR A 348 -23.70 22.16 -9.21
CA TYR A 348 -22.31 22.59 -9.34
C TYR A 348 -21.37 21.36 -9.41
N GLU A 349 -21.51 20.39 -8.50
CA GLU A 349 -20.67 19.19 -8.46
C GLU A 349 -20.80 18.34 -9.72
N LEU A 350 -22.03 18.12 -10.21
CA LEU A 350 -22.27 17.37 -11.45
C LEU A 350 -21.66 18.05 -12.67
N GLU A 351 -21.64 19.39 -12.71
CA GLU A 351 -20.98 20.13 -13.80
C GLU A 351 -19.45 19.96 -13.75
N ILE A 352 -18.83 19.99 -12.58
CA ILE A 352 -17.38 19.72 -12.43
C ILE A 352 -17.05 18.27 -12.81
N ILE A 353 -17.86 17.29 -12.39
CA ILE A 353 -17.67 15.87 -12.72
C ILE A 353 -17.75 15.69 -14.25
N ARG A 354 -18.68 16.38 -14.92
CA ARG A 354 -18.83 16.35 -16.38
C ARG A 354 -17.63 16.98 -17.09
N GLN A 355 -17.14 18.15 -16.63
CA GLN A 355 -16.00 18.83 -17.22
C GLN A 355 -14.70 18.03 -17.14
N LEU A 356 -14.56 17.25 -16.07
CA LEU A 356 -13.38 16.40 -15.84
C LEU A 356 -13.52 14.99 -16.42
N ASP A 357 -14.65 14.69 -17.05
CA ASP A 357 -14.94 13.38 -17.69
C ASP A 357 -14.87 12.16 -16.74
N PHE A 358 -15.41 12.32 -15.51
CA PHE A 358 -15.45 11.24 -14.51
C PHE A 358 -16.84 10.68 -14.16
N PRO A 359 -17.92 10.83 -14.94
CA PRO A 359 -19.24 10.27 -14.54
C PRO A 359 -19.18 8.75 -14.39
N GLY A 360 -18.45 8.04 -15.29
CA GLY A 360 -18.27 6.60 -15.23
C GLY A 360 -17.60 6.14 -13.93
N TYR A 361 -16.65 6.90 -13.40
CA TYR A 361 -16.02 6.60 -12.11
C TYR A 361 -17.03 6.56 -10.95
N PHE A 362 -17.90 7.59 -10.86
CA PHE A 362 -18.94 7.65 -9.82
C PHE A 362 -19.96 6.54 -9.99
N LEU A 363 -20.32 6.19 -11.23
CA LEU A 363 -21.26 5.10 -11.52
C LEU A 363 -20.69 3.74 -11.12
N ILE A 364 -19.40 3.48 -11.38
CA ILE A 364 -18.70 2.25 -10.96
C ILE A 364 -18.70 2.13 -9.43
N VAL A 365 -18.35 3.22 -8.70
CA VAL A 365 -18.37 3.19 -7.24
C VAL A 365 -19.79 3.00 -6.70
N ASN A 366 -20.79 3.66 -7.32
CA ASN A 366 -22.19 3.46 -6.95
C ASN A 366 -22.65 2.01 -7.17
N ASP A 367 -22.28 1.37 -8.27
CA ASP A 367 -22.58 -0.04 -8.57
C ASP A 367 -22.05 -0.96 -7.46
N ILE A 368 -20.79 -0.77 -7.05
CA ILE A 368 -20.16 -1.53 -5.94
C ILE A 368 -20.92 -1.31 -4.63
N VAL A 369 -21.30 -0.07 -4.32
CA VAL A 369 -22.05 0.26 -3.10
C VAL A 369 -23.47 -0.32 -3.14
N GLN A 370 -24.13 -0.33 -4.29
CA GLN A 370 -25.45 -0.97 -4.44
C GLN A 370 -25.35 -2.49 -4.24
N PHE A 371 -24.34 -3.14 -4.81
CA PHE A 371 -24.07 -4.55 -4.53
C PHE A 371 -23.94 -4.82 -3.03
N CYS A 372 -23.18 -4.00 -2.31
CA CYS A 372 -23.04 -4.12 -0.85
C CYS A 372 -24.42 -4.04 -0.15
N ARG A 373 -25.28 -3.09 -0.54
CA ARG A 373 -26.61 -2.92 0.04
C ARG A 373 -27.54 -4.10 -0.23
N GLU A 374 -27.61 -4.56 -1.47
CA GLU A 374 -28.43 -5.69 -1.89
C GLU A 374 -28.06 -6.98 -1.17
N HIS A 375 -26.77 -7.12 -0.81
CA HIS A 375 -26.25 -8.29 -0.08
C HIS A 375 -26.09 -8.05 1.42
N HIS A 376 -26.67 -6.95 1.95
CA HIS A 376 -26.59 -6.57 3.36
C HIS A 376 -25.15 -6.52 3.90
N ILE A 377 -24.20 -6.02 3.11
CA ILE A 377 -22.80 -5.80 3.47
C ILE A 377 -22.63 -4.33 3.92
N PHE A 378 -22.13 -4.11 5.11
CA PHE A 378 -21.85 -2.76 5.56
C PHE A 378 -20.68 -2.14 4.81
N CYS A 379 -20.94 -0.98 4.21
CA CYS A 379 -19.91 -0.19 3.54
C CYS A 379 -20.19 1.32 3.71
N GLN A 380 -19.15 2.12 3.67
CA GLN A 380 -19.24 3.56 3.59
C GLN A 380 -18.02 4.17 2.90
N GLY A 381 -18.25 5.17 2.07
CA GLY A 381 -17.19 6.03 1.55
C GLY A 381 -16.65 6.93 2.65
N ARG A 382 -15.34 7.18 2.61
CA ARG A 382 -14.63 8.00 3.58
C ARG A 382 -13.68 9.00 2.93
N GLY A 383 -12.97 9.75 3.76
CA GLY A 383 -11.96 10.70 3.31
C GLY A 383 -12.58 11.86 2.54
N SER A 384 -11.94 12.25 1.43
CA SER A 384 -12.40 13.40 0.65
C SER A 384 -13.77 13.21 -0.01
N ALA A 385 -14.20 11.99 -0.29
CA ALA A 385 -15.50 11.70 -0.87
C ALA A 385 -16.67 12.20 -0.02
N ALA A 386 -16.51 12.27 1.30
CA ALA A 386 -17.55 12.79 2.21
C ALA A 386 -17.76 14.31 2.08
N ASN A 387 -16.94 15.04 1.29
CA ASN A 387 -17.20 16.43 0.94
C ASN A 387 -18.17 16.60 -0.25
N SER A 388 -18.63 15.50 -0.87
CA SER A 388 -19.47 15.54 -2.06
C SER A 388 -20.93 15.26 -1.74
N ALA A 389 -21.82 16.18 -2.13
CA ALA A 389 -23.25 15.99 -2.07
C ALA A 389 -23.74 14.94 -3.08
N VAL A 390 -23.08 14.78 -4.22
CA VAL A 390 -23.31 13.69 -5.18
C VAL A 390 -23.03 12.33 -4.52
N CYS A 391 -21.87 12.14 -3.88
CA CYS A 391 -21.55 10.90 -3.15
C CYS A 391 -22.55 10.61 -2.02
N TYR A 392 -23.00 11.63 -1.31
CA TYR A 392 -24.00 11.49 -0.27
C TYR A 392 -25.36 11.07 -0.85
N CYS A 393 -25.84 11.71 -1.94
CA CYS A 393 -27.09 11.34 -2.59
C CYS A 393 -27.11 9.93 -3.17
N LEU A 394 -26.00 9.51 -3.78
CA LEU A 394 -25.80 8.12 -4.24
C LEU A 394 -25.71 7.12 -3.08
N GLY A 395 -25.48 7.64 -1.85
CA GLY A 395 -25.29 6.87 -0.62
C GLY A 395 -23.95 6.18 -0.57
N ILE A 396 -22.98 6.65 -1.31
CA ILE A 396 -21.57 6.24 -1.18
C ILE A 396 -21.07 6.66 0.20
N THR A 397 -21.44 7.87 0.68
CA THR A 397 -21.04 8.39 1.99
C THR A 397 -22.24 8.56 2.92
N ALA A 398 -22.01 8.49 4.23
CA ALA A 398 -23.01 8.66 5.27
C ALA A 398 -23.05 10.09 5.85
N VAL A 399 -22.02 10.89 5.66
CA VAL A 399 -21.90 12.26 6.17
C VAL A 399 -22.55 13.23 5.20
N ASP A 400 -23.44 14.09 5.72
CA ASP A 400 -24.11 15.15 4.96
C ASP A 400 -23.15 16.36 4.80
N PRO A 401 -22.63 16.64 3.60
CA PRO A 401 -21.67 17.73 3.41
C PRO A 401 -22.30 19.11 3.51
N ILE A 402 -23.61 19.25 3.23
CA ILE A 402 -24.31 20.53 3.28
C ILE A 402 -24.58 20.93 4.74
N ALA A 403 -25.13 20.00 5.52
CA ALA A 403 -25.39 20.23 6.94
C ALA A 403 -24.12 20.47 7.77
N ASN A 404 -23.00 19.93 7.34
CA ASN A 404 -21.69 20.07 7.99
C ASN A 404 -20.78 21.12 7.35
N HIS A 405 -21.24 21.86 6.34
CA HIS A 405 -20.47 22.90 5.63
C HIS A 405 -19.11 22.43 5.12
N LEU A 406 -19.06 21.24 4.49
CA LEU A 406 -17.83 20.67 3.98
C LEU A 406 -17.50 21.21 2.58
N LEU A 407 -16.22 21.42 2.29
CA LEU A 407 -15.76 22.01 1.03
C LEU A 407 -15.58 20.94 -0.06
N PHE A 408 -16.36 21.01 -1.14
CA PHE A 408 -16.28 20.09 -2.29
C PHE A 408 -14.93 20.16 -3.00
N GLU A 409 -14.31 21.34 -3.12
CA GLU A 409 -13.03 21.54 -3.80
C GLU A 409 -11.88 20.76 -3.13
N ARG A 410 -12.04 20.36 -1.88
CA ARG A 410 -11.10 19.42 -1.21
C ARG A 410 -11.14 18.03 -1.84
N PHE A 411 -12.25 17.63 -2.42
CA PHE A 411 -12.45 16.36 -3.09
C PHE A 411 -12.14 16.46 -4.59
N LEU A 412 -12.76 17.42 -5.29
CA LEU A 412 -12.63 17.58 -6.72
C LEU A 412 -12.65 19.07 -7.10
N SER A 413 -11.74 19.53 -7.93
CA SER A 413 -11.69 20.89 -8.46
C SER A 413 -11.31 20.88 -9.95
N PRO A 414 -11.71 21.90 -10.73
CA PRO A 414 -11.39 21.99 -12.17
C PRO A 414 -9.89 21.95 -12.48
N GLU A 415 -9.06 22.42 -11.55
CA GLU A 415 -7.60 22.47 -11.69
C GLU A 415 -6.91 21.17 -11.23
N ARG A 416 -7.66 20.13 -10.93
CA ARG A 416 -7.10 18.86 -10.48
C ARG A 416 -6.63 18.01 -11.66
N ASP A 417 -5.38 17.63 -11.63
CA ASP A 417 -4.85 16.60 -12.52
C ASP A 417 -5.19 15.21 -11.94
N GLY A 418 -5.86 14.38 -12.74
CA GLY A 418 -6.17 12.99 -12.43
C GLY A 418 -7.52 12.75 -11.72
N PRO A 419 -7.90 11.46 -11.56
CA PRO A 419 -9.21 11.03 -11.08
C PRO A 419 -9.43 11.38 -9.60
N PRO A 420 -10.72 11.45 -9.16
CA PRO A 420 -11.06 11.51 -7.73
C PRO A 420 -10.60 10.23 -7.02
N ASP A 421 -10.43 10.31 -5.70
CA ASP A 421 -10.03 9.17 -4.85
C ASP A 421 -11.17 8.91 -3.86
N ILE A 422 -11.98 7.89 -4.14
CA ILE A 422 -13.09 7.45 -3.29
C ILE A 422 -12.68 6.15 -2.60
N ASP A 423 -12.32 6.25 -1.34
CA ASP A 423 -12.09 5.11 -0.47
C ASP A 423 -13.43 4.54 0.00
N VAL A 424 -13.70 3.25 -0.23
CA VAL A 424 -14.87 2.55 0.30
C VAL A 424 -14.44 1.59 1.40
N ASP A 425 -14.81 1.89 2.64
CA ASP A 425 -14.64 0.96 3.76
C ASP A 425 -15.78 -0.08 3.73
N ILE A 426 -15.40 -1.34 3.80
CA ILE A 426 -16.30 -2.50 3.73
C ILE A 426 -16.10 -3.35 4.98
N GLU A 427 -17.11 -3.98 5.50
CA GLU A 427 -16.95 -4.93 6.61
C GLU A 427 -15.93 -6.02 6.25
N SER A 428 -14.95 -6.22 7.14
CA SER A 428 -13.74 -7.00 6.82
C SER A 428 -14.03 -8.45 6.43
N GLN A 429 -15.04 -9.09 7.03
CA GLN A 429 -15.36 -10.49 6.77
C GLN A 429 -16.04 -10.72 5.41
N ARG A 430 -16.75 -9.72 4.88
CA ARG A 430 -17.49 -9.79 3.62
C ARG A 430 -16.79 -9.05 2.46
N ARG A 431 -15.65 -8.42 2.73
CA ARG A 431 -14.91 -7.68 1.70
C ARG A 431 -14.51 -8.56 0.51
N GLU A 432 -14.22 -9.85 0.74
CA GLU A 432 -13.87 -10.76 -0.34
C GLU A 432 -15.02 -10.93 -1.34
N ASP A 433 -16.26 -10.96 -0.87
CA ASP A 433 -17.45 -11.06 -1.71
C ASP A 433 -17.52 -9.89 -2.69
N VAL A 434 -17.20 -8.67 -2.20
CA VAL A 434 -17.18 -7.45 -3.02
C VAL A 434 -16.04 -7.48 -4.05
N ILE A 435 -14.85 -7.95 -3.68
CA ILE A 435 -13.73 -8.10 -4.62
C ILE A 435 -14.09 -9.10 -5.72
N GLN A 436 -14.69 -10.23 -5.36
CA GLN A 436 -15.10 -11.24 -6.34
C GLN A 436 -16.25 -10.73 -7.22
N TYR A 437 -17.16 -9.90 -6.70
CA TYR A 437 -18.16 -9.21 -7.49
C TYR A 437 -17.53 -8.33 -8.58
N VAL A 438 -16.51 -7.53 -8.23
CA VAL A 438 -15.81 -6.69 -9.23
C VAL A 438 -15.18 -7.55 -10.33
N TYR A 439 -14.54 -8.67 -9.99
CA TYR A 439 -14.02 -9.60 -11.00
C TYR A 439 -15.13 -10.21 -11.89
N GLN A 440 -16.28 -10.54 -11.32
CA GLN A 440 -17.42 -11.09 -12.08
C GLN A 440 -18.07 -10.03 -12.99
N ARG A 441 -18.20 -8.82 -12.47
CA ARG A 441 -18.89 -7.71 -13.15
C ARG A 441 -18.08 -7.12 -14.30
N TYR A 442 -16.80 -6.85 -14.10
CA TYR A 442 -15.94 -6.17 -15.07
C TYR A 442 -15.00 -7.15 -15.82
N GLY A 443 -14.92 -8.39 -15.41
CA GLY A 443 -14.04 -9.40 -15.98
C GLY A 443 -12.64 -9.37 -15.35
N ARG A 444 -12.07 -10.56 -15.15
CA ARG A 444 -10.75 -10.74 -14.56
C ARG A 444 -9.61 -10.21 -15.43
N ARG A 445 -9.81 -10.11 -16.72
CA ARG A 445 -8.83 -9.52 -17.65
C ARG A 445 -8.77 -8.00 -17.55
N ASN A 446 -9.90 -7.36 -17.19
CA ASN A 446 -10.03 -5.91 -17.12
C ASN A 446 -9.89 -5.36 -15.70
N ALA A 447 -9.86 -6.23 -14.68
CA ALA A 447 -9.74 -5.84 -13.29
C ALA A 447 -8.65 -6.64 -12.56
N ALA A 448 -7.84 -5.95 -11.76
CA ALA A 448 -6.81 -6.58 -10.93
C ALA A 448 -6.53 -5.75 -9.67
N GLN A 449 -6.01 -6.40 -8.62
CA GLN A 449 -5.58 -5.70 -7.43
C GLN A 449 -4.23 -5.01 -7.66
N VAL A 450 -4.05 -3.84 -7.07
CA VAL A 450 -2.77 -3.12 -7.05
C VAL A 450 -1.77 -3.88 -6.18
N ALA A 451 -0.51 -3.88 -6.57
CA ALA A 451 0.55 -4.46 -5.75
C ALA A 451 0.98 -3.53 -4.60
N ASN A 452 1.74 -4.10 -3.71
CA ASN A 452 2.50 -3.37 -2.69
C ASN A 452 3.92 -3.92 -2.66
N VAL A 453 4.89 -3.07 -2.91
CA VAL A 453 6.31 -3.46 -2.84
C VAL A 453 6.72 -3.59 -1.37
N ILE A 454 6.93 -4.82 -0.93
CA ILE A 454 7.44 -5.10 0.41
C ILE A 454 8.95 -4.91 0.40
N THR A 455 9.43 -3.91 1.13
CA THR A 455 10.86 -3.60 1.22
C THR A 455 11.48 -4.11 2.51
N TYR A 456 12.77 -4.40 2.46
CA TYR A 456 13.53 -4.76 3.64
C TYR A 456 13.43 -3.69 4.73
N ARG A 457 12.95 -4.12 5.89
CA ARG A 457 12.96 -3.33 7.12
C ARG A 457 14.10 -3.81 8.02
N ARG A 458 14.43 -3.06 9.08
CA ARG A 458 15.57 -3.34 9.96
C ARG A 458 15.65 -4.79 10.45
N ARG A 459 14.51 -5.37 10.86
CA ARG A 459 14.47 -6.75 11.38
C ARG A 459 14.73 -7.80 10.31
N SER A 460 14.06 -7.68 9.16
CA SER A 460 14.26 -8.61 8.03
C SER A 460 15.68 -8.46 7.45
N ALA A 461 16.17 -7.24 7.29
CA ALA A 461 17.51 -6.98 6.79
C ALA A 461 18.60 -7.63 7.67
N VAL A 462 18.54 -7.50 9.01
CA VAL A 462 19.50 -8.15 9.92
C VAL A 462 19.37 -9.67 9.90
N ARG A 463 18.13 -10.20 9.84
CA ARG A 463 17.90 -11.65 9.78
C ARG A 463 18.49 -12.25 8.51
N ASP A 464 18.18 -11.65 7.36
CA ASP A 464 18.61 -12.18 6.06
C ASP A 464 20.10 -11.94 5.82
N ALA A 465 20.69 -10.83 6.28
CA ALA A 465 22.14 -10.64 6.28
C ALA A 465 22.86 -11.70 7.12
N ALA A 466 22.34 -12.02 8.31
CA ALA A 466 22.90 -13.08 9.15
C ALA A 466 22.73 -14.47 8.52
N ARG A 467 21.59 -14.73 7.85
CA ARG A 467 21.35 -15.98 7.11
C ARG A 467 22.33 -16.13 5.94
N ALA A 468 22.51 -15.10 5.14
CA ALA A 468 23.46 -15.10 4.03
C ALA A 468 24.91 -15.39 4.46
N LEU A 469 25.28 -14.99 5.69
CA LEU A 469 26.59 -15.22 6.29
C LEU A 469 26.68 -16.53 7.10
N GLY A 470 25.67 -17.41 7.06
CA GLY A 470 25.71 -18.73 7.68
C GLY A 470 25.47 -18.78 9.19
N TYR A 471 25.00 -17.70 9.80
CA TYR A 471 24.66 -17.70 11.23
C TYR A 471 23.41 -18.52 11.53
N SER A 472 23.38 -19.16 12.68
CA SER A 472 22.30 -20.04 13.11
C SER A 472 20.95 -19.31 13.23
N PRO A 473 19.80 -19.99 13.07
CA PRO A 473 18.47 -19.41 13.24
C PRO A 473 18.27 -18.72 14.59
N GLY A 474 18.87 -19.26 15.67
CA GLY A 474 18.83 -18.66 17.01
C GLY A 474 19.54 -17.29 17.08
N GLN A 475 20.71 -17.17 16.44
CA GLN A 475 21.45 -15.90 16.36
C GLN A 475 20.69 -14.89 15.49
N GLN A 476 20.16 -15.31 14.33
CA GLN A 476 19.33 -14.48 13.45
C GLN A 476 18.14 -13.88 14.19
N ASP A 477 17.41 -14.70 14.96
CA ASP A 477 16.25 -14.25 15.73
C ASP A 477 16.66 -13.33 16.90
N ALA A 478 17.71 -13.68 17.64
CA ALA A 478 18.20 -12.88 18.75
C ALA A 478 18.62 -11.47 18.29
N TRP A 479 19.39 -11.35 17.21
CA TRP A 479 19.85 -10.05 16.67
C TRP A 479 18.70 -9.26 16.08
N SER A 480 17.79 -9.88 15.34
CA SER A 480 16.61 -9.20 14.79
C SER A 480 15.70 -8.60 15.89
N LYS A 481 15.56 -9.28 17.03
CA LYS A 481 14.83 -8.78 18.22
C LYS A 481 15.57 -7.65 18.94
N LYS A 482 16.91 -7.72 19.04
CA LYS A 482 17.73 -6.64 19.61
C LYS A 482 17.55 -5.33 18.86
N VAL A 483 17.64 -5.34 17.55
CA VAL A 483 17.45 -4.14 16.72
C VAL A 483 16.09 -3.49 16.97
N SER A 484 15.04 -4.27 17.17
CA SER A 484 13.70 -3.75 17.47
C SER A 484 13.63 -3.03 18.83
N ARG A 485 14.37 -3.51 19.86
CA ARG A 485 14.37 -2.93 21.20
C ARG A 485 15.23 -1.67 21.33
N LEU A 486 16.42 -1.66 20.76
CA LEU A 486 17.33 -0.50 20.85
C LEU A 486 16.74 0.76 20.18
N TYR A 487 16.07 0.61 19.05
CA TYR A 487 15.54 1.73 18.28
C TYR A 487 14.21 2.31 18.78
N SER A 488 13.53 1.65 19.71
CA SER A 488 12.40 2.26 20.43
C SER A 488 12.89 3.32 21.43
N ILE A 489 14.14 3.23 21.85
CA ILE A 489 14.75 4.12 22.87
C ILE A 489 15.58 5.24 22.23
N LEU A 490 16.21 4.99 21.08
CA LEU A 490 17.06 5.97 20.41
C LEU A 490 16.48 6.30 19.02
N ARG A 491 15.99 7.51 18.83
CA ARG A 491 15.73 8.13 17.53
C ARG A 491 17.06 8.46 16.82
N ALA A 492 17.95 7.49 16.66
CA ALA A 492 19.25 7.70 16.05
C ALA A 492 19.14 7.86 14.53
N THR A 493 19.79 8.89 14.04
CA THR A 493 20.03 9.24 12.64
C THR A 493 20.70 8.10 11.85
N GLU A 494 20.57 8.11 10.55
CA GLU A 494 20.91 7.05 9.59
C GLU A 494 22.39 6.62 9.53
N ARG A 495 23.29 7.17 10.37
CA ARG A 495 24.75 7.00 10.24
C ARG A 495 25.42 6.05 11.24
N ASP A 496 24.75 5.61 12.30
CA ASP A 496 25.45 4.91 13.37
C ASP A 496 24.99 3.46 13.55
N LEU A 497 25.77 2.57 12.97
CA LEU A 497 25.82 1.16 13.36
C LEU A 497 26.56 1.10 14.70
N ASP A 498 25.83 0.96 15.80
CA ASP A 498 26.37 1.01 17.16
C ASP A 498 27.21 -0.24 17.44
N PRO A 499 28.53 -0.09 17.77
CA PRO A 499 29.39 -1.20 18.20
C PRO A 499 28.85 -1.96 19.42
N CYS A 500 28.03 -1.32 20.25
CA CYS A 500 27.50 -1.90 21.49
C CYS A 500 26.36 -2.92 21.27
N THR A 501 25.91 -3.14 20.03
CA THR A 501 24.79 -4.08 19.77
C THR A 501 25.16 -5.55 19.92
N GLY A 502 26.43 -5.90 19.86
CA GLY A 502 26.92 -7.29 19.81
C GLY A 502 26.51 -8.02 18.51
N ILE A 503 26.11 -7.27 17.47
CA ILE A 503 25.88 -7.80 16.11
C ILE A 503 27.19 -7.65 15.33
N PRO A 504 27.67 -8.70 14.63
CA PRO A 504 28.91 -8.61 13.86
C PRO A 504 28.89 -7.45 12.85
N PRO A 505 29.99 -6.70 12.67
CA PRO A 505 30.07 -5.55 11.76
C PRO A 505 29.67 -5.89 10.33
N LEU A 506 30.03 -7.10 9.85
CA LEU A 506 29.67 -7.54 8.51
C LEU A 506 28.16 -7.75 8.35
N VAL A 507 27.48 -8.31 9.36
CA VAL A 507 25.99 -8.41 9.36
C VAL A 507 25.35 -7.03 9.33
N GLN A 508 25.92 -6.08 10.10
CA GLN A 508 25.41 -4.71 10.14
C GLN A 508 25.59 -4.01 8.77
N SER A 509 26.75 -4.11 8.17
CA SER A 509 27.07 -3.53 6.86
C SER A 509 26.16 -4.10 5.77
N LEU A 510 25.99 -5.42 5.74
CA LEU A 510 25.11 -6.09 4.78
C LEU A 510 23.63 -5.69 5.00
N ALA A 511 23.19 -5.66 6.25
CA ALA A 511 21.83 -5.22 6.57
C ALA A 511 21.56 -3.76 6.17
N ALA A 512 22.58 -2.90 6.20
CA ALA A 512 22.48 -1.53 5.68
C ALA A 512 22.29 -1.52 4.16
N GLY A 513 22.98 -2.39 3.43
CA GLY A 513 22.82 -2.57 1.98
C GLY A 513 21.41 -3.08 1.59
N PHE A 514 20.82 -3.96 2.38
CA PHE A 514 19.45 -4.46 2.12
C PHE A 514 18.34 -3.43 2.39
N ARG A 515 18.60 -2.42 3.21
CA ARG A 515 17.55 -1.46 3.60
C ARG A 515 16.92 -0.78 2.39
N ARG A 516 15.58 -0.76 2.37
CA ARG A 516 14.72 -0.19 1.32
C ARG A 516 14.74 -0.93 -0.02
N MET A 517 15.57 -1.98 -0.18
CA MET A 517 15.46 -2.82 -1.35
C MET A 517 14.12 -3.58 -1.36
N PRO A 518 13.50 -3.80 -2.52
CA PRO A 518 12.39 -4.71 -2.67
C PRO A 518 12.77 -6.11 -2.17
N GLN A 519 11.88 -6.73 -1.39
CA GLN A 519 12.03 -8.10 -0.90
C GLN A 519 11.11 -9.06 -1.66
N HIS A 520 9.88 -8.66 -1.87
CA HIS A 520 8.88 -9.36 -2.66
C HIS A 520 7.68 -8.46 -2.94
N MET A 521 6.86 -8.87 -3.91
CA MET A 521 5.58 -8.23 -4.17
C MET A 521 4.51 -8.78 -3.23
N GLY A 522 3.67 -7.89 -2.71
CA GLY A 522 2.49 -8.20 -1.93
C GLY A 522 1.24 -7.62 -2.58
N ILE A 523 0.08 -7.85 -1.97
CA ILE A 523 -1.19 -7.26 -2.42
C ILE A 523 -1.43 -5.97 -1.62
N HIS A 524 -1.81 -4.89 -2.28
CA HIS A 524 -2.27 -3.66 -1.61
C HIS A 524 -3.54 -3.94 -0.80
N SER A 525 -3.68 -3.29 0.33
CA SER A 525 -4.77 -3.56 1.28
C SER A 525 -6.17 -3.27 0.75
N GLY A 526 -6.32 -2.44 -0.30
CA GLY A 526 -7.61 -2.02 -0.83
C GLY A 526 -7.64 -1.78 -2.33
N GLY A 527 -6.52 -1.30 -2.90
CA GLY A 527 -6.48 -0.81 -4.27
C GLY A 527 -6.80 -1.88 -5.31
N MET A 528 -7.71 -1.54 -6.21
CA MET A 528 -8.08 -2.32 -7.37
C MET A 528 -8.16 -1.41 -8.59
N VAL A 529 -7.70 -1.85 -9.74
CA VAL A 529 -7.86 -1.13 -11.01
C VAL A 529 -8.93 -1.80 -11.85
N ILE A 530 -9.65 -1.00 -12.63
CA ILE A 530 -10.65 -1.45 -13.60
C ILE A 530 -10.39 -0.67 -14.89
N CYS A 531 -10.14 -1.35 -16.00
CA CYS A 531 -9.73 -0.77 -17.27
C CYS A 531 -10.74 -1.05 -18.40
N ASP A 532 -10.73 -0.19 -19.42
CA ASP A 532 -11.53 -0.30 -20.63
C ASP A 532 -11.07 -1.46 -21.55
N ARG A 533 -9.86 -1.96 -21.35
CA ARG A 533 -9.20 -3.04 -22.08
C ARG A 533 -8.48 -3.99 -21.11
N PRO A 534 -7.97 -5.12 -21.58
CA PRO A 534 -7.20 -6.00 -20.69
C PRO A 534 -6.10 -5.26 -19.96
N VAL A 535 -6.06 -5.40 -18.65
CA VAL A 535 -5.02 -4.79 -17.80
C VAL A 535 -3.64 -5.27 -18.23
N THR A 536 -3.55 -6.51 -18.74
CA THR A 536 -2.33 -7.11 -19.26
C THR A 536 -1.73 -6.38 -20.46
N ASP A 537 -2.51 -5.55 -21.18
CA ASP A 537 -1.98 -4.69 -22.25
C ASP A 537 -1.19 -3.48 -21.71
N VAL A 538 -1.27 -3.22 -20.41
CA VAL A 538 -0.65 -2.09 -19.73
C VAL A 538 0.46 -2.55 -18.80
N VAL A 539 0.15 -3.54 -17.96
CA VAL A 539 1.04 -4.10 -16.95
C VAL A 539 0.76 -5.60 -16.78
N PRO A 540 1.79 -6.44 -16.65
CA PRO A 540 1.58 -7.85 -16.37
C PRO A 540 0.81 -8.06 -15.07
N VAL A 541 -0.01 -9.11 -15.06
CA VAL A 541 -0.82 -9.53 -13.91
C VAL A 541 -0.35 -10.91 -13.46
N GLU A 542 -0.14 -11.10 -12.18
CA GLU A 542 0.24 -12.37 -11.57
C GLU A 542 -0.79 -12.82 -10.52
N TRP A 543 -0.78 -14.10 -10.13
CA TRP A 543 -1.62 -14.59 -9.04
C TRP A 543 -1.13 -14.13 -7.67
N GLY A 544 -2.06 -13.73 -6.82
CA GLY A 544 -1.79 -13.51 -5.40
C GLY A 544 -1.72 -14.83 -4.62
N ARG A 545 -1.17 -14.80 -3.40
CA ARG A 545 -1.21 -15.98 -2.51
C ARG A 545 -2.62 -16.33 -2.02
N MET A 546 -3.55 -15.37 -2.02
CA MET A 546 -4.95 -15.67 -1.73
C MET A 546 -5.62 -16.22 -2.99
N PRO A 547 -6.35 -17.33 -2.88
CA PRO A 547 -7.06 -17.91 -4.00
C PRO A 547 -8.01 -16.90 -4.68
N GLY A 548 -8.08 -16.93 -5.99
CA GLY A 548 -9.00 -16.10 -6.76
C GLY A 548 -8.62 -14.63 -6.87
N ARG A 549 -7.39 -14.22 -6.50
CA ARG A 549 -6.92 -12.84 -6.62
C ARG A 549 -5.79 -12.73 -7.63
N SER A 550 -5.96 -11.82 -8.60
CA SER A 550 -4.91 -11.38 -9.51
C SER A 550 -4.36 -10.01 -9.09
N VAL A 551 -3.05 -9.80 -9.27
CA VAL A 551 -2.31 -8.65 -8.75
C VAL A 551 -1.45 -8.08 -9.86
N LEU A 552 -1.44 -6.75 -10.01
CA LEU A 552 -0.52 -6.04 -10.90
C LEU A 552 0.92 -6.21 -10.46
N GLN A 553 1.87 -6.04 -11.37
CA GLN A 553 3.28 -5.92 -11.04
C GLN A 553 3.68 -4.50 -10.57
N TRP A 554 2.76 -3.54 -10.57
CA TRP A 554 2.97 -2.15 -10.16
C TRP A 554 2.30 -1.83 -8.83
N ASP A 555 2.92 -0.94 -8.07
CA ASP A 555 2.34 -0.39 -6.85
C ASP A 555 1.44 0.83 -7.14
N LYS A 556 0.93 1.45 -6.07
CA LYS A 556 0.01 2.59 -6.20
C LYS A 556 0.65 3.83 -6.84
N ASP A 557 1.96 4.03 -6.59
CA ASP A 557 2.68 5.21 -7.08
C ASP A 557 2.99 5.03 -8.58
N ASP A 558 3.37 3.81 -8.99
CA ASP A 558 3.53 3.42 -10.38
C ASP A 558 2.21 3.55 -11.17
N CYS A 559 1.10 3.04 -10.61
CA CYS A 559 -0.23 3.18 -11.21
C CYS A 559 -0.62 4.65 -11.42
N ALA A 560 -0.38 5.49 -10.42
CA ALA A 560 -0.69 6.92 -10.49
C ALA A 560 0.15 7.65 -11.55
N ALA A 561 1.44 7.30 -11.67
CA ALA A 561 2.36 7.90 -12.65
C ALA A 561 1.94 7.62 -14.10
N VAL A 562 1.30 6.48 -14.37
CA VAL A 562 0.80 6.09 -15.72
C VAL A 562 -0.67 6.48 -15.92
N GLY A 563 -1.33 7.04 -14.90
CA GLY A 563 -2.74 7.46 -15.00
C GLY A 563 -3.76 6.32 -14.84
N LEU A 564 -3.36 5.17 -14.31
CA LEU A 564 -4.28 4.09 -13.94
C LEU A 564 -5.20 4.53 -12.80
N VAL A 565 -6.50 4.41 -13.01
CA VAL A 565 -7.51 4.79 -12.01
C VAL A 565 -7.68 3.67 -10.98
N LYS A 566 -7.43 4.01 -9.73
CA LYS A 566 -7.52 3.09 -8.60
C LYS A 566 -8.86 3.25 -7.85
N PHE A 567 -9.47 2.13 -7.49
CA PHE A 567 -10.63 2.03 -6.61
C PHE A 567 -10.20 1.39 -5.29
N ASP A 568 -10.38 2.07 -4.17
CA ASP A 568 -9.97 1.55 -2.87
C ASP A 568 -11.13 0.84 -2.15
N LEU A 569 -11.08 -0.49 -2.13
CA LEU A 569 -12.02 -1.38 -1.43
C LEU A 569 -11.37 -1.85 -0.13
N LEU A 570 -11.52 -1.10 0.94
CA LEU A 570 -10.79 -1.31 2.20
C LEU A 570 -11.60 -2.15 3.18
N GLY A 571 -10.95 -3.05 3.91
CA GLY A 571 -11.60 -3.78 5.00
C GLY A 571 -11.52 -3.01 6.32
N LEU A 572 -12.67 -2.73 6.95
CA LEU A 572 -12.73 -2.07 8.24
C LEU A 572 -13.41 -2.96 9.28
N GLY A 573 -12.62 -3.44 10.27
CA GLY A 573 -13.09 -4.42 11.27
C GLY A 573 -14.25 -3.95 12.13
N ILE A 574 -14.32 -2.64 12.45
CA ILE A 574 -15.43 -2.11 13.26
C ILE A 574 -16.78 -2.23 12.55
N LEU A 575 -16.84 -2.17 11.21
CA LEU A 575 -18.09 -2.38 10.48
C LEU A 575 -18.59 -3.82 10.68
N THR A 576 -17.68 -4.80 10.71
CA THR A 576 -18.02 -6.18 11.08
C THR A 576 -18.56 -6.29 12.51
N VAL A 577 -17.93 -5.57 13.47
CA VAL A 577 -18.40 -5.56 14.85
C VAL A 577 -19.81 -4.97 14.94
N LEU A 578 -20.04 -3.81 14.31
CA LEU A 578 -21.36 -3.17 14.32
C LEU A 578 -22.42 -4.05 13.65
N ARG A 579 -22.08 -4.76 12.57
CA ARG A 579 -22.95 -5.75 11.94
C ARG A 579 -23.34 -6.85 12.93
N HIS A 580 -22.35 -7.49 13.56
CA HIS A 580 -22.61 -8.51 14.58
C HIS A 580 -23.42 -7.97 15.77
N CYS A 581 -23.21 -6.70 16.17
CA CYS A 581 -24.02 -6.08 17.24
C CYS A 581 -25.49 -5.99 16.86
N LEU A 582 -25.79 -5.54 15.64
CA LEU A 582 -27.19 -5.44 15.18
C LEU A 582 -27.83 -6.82 15.00
N ASP A 583 -27.11 -7.77 14.42
CA ASP A 583 -27.60 -9.15 14.27
C ASP A 583 -27.90 -9.76 15.64
N LEU A 584 -26.98 -9.64 16.61
CA LEU A 584 -27.19 -10.13 18.00
C LEU A 584 -28.31 -9.37 18.72
N LEU A 585 -28.45 -8.07 18.49
CA LEU A 585 -29.55 -7.29 19.07
C LEU A 585 -30.91 -7.78 18.56
N LYS A 586 -30.99 -8.08 17.28
CA LYS A 586 -32.18 -8.67 16.65
C LYS A 586 -32.45 -10.07 17.16
N GLU A 587 -31.42 -10.94 17.26
CA GLU A 587 -31.56 -12.32 17.73
C GLU A 587 -31.94 -12.41 19.20
N GLU A 588 -31.29 -11.60 20.08
CA GLU A 588 -31.40 -11.72 21.52
C GLU A 588 -32.50 -10.83 22.15
N LYS A 589 -32.79 -9.67 21.52
CA LYS A 589 -33.75 -8.68 22.07
C LYS A 589 -34.96 -8.47 21.16
N GLU A 590 -35.04 -9.16 20.01
CA GLU A 590 -36.10 -8.93 18.99
C GLU A 590 -36.15 -7.47 18.50
N ASP A 591 -35.04 -6.72 18.58
CA ASP A 591 -34.94 -5.32 18.24
C ASP A 591 -34.22 -5.17 16.87
N ASP A 592 -34.99 -4.86 15.83
CA ASP A 592 -34.55 -4.73 14.45
C ASP A 592 -34.14 -3.28 14.13
N LYS A 593 -33.16 -2.76 14.87
CA LYS A 593 -32.62 -1.41 14.66
C LYS A 593 -31.63 -1.35 13.51
N GLU A 594 -31.58 -0.19 12.88
CA GLU A 594 -30.49 0.23 12.00
C GLU A 594 -29.55 1.21 12.74
N LEU A 595 -28.32 1.41 12.23
CA LEU A 595 -27.38 2.39 12.79
C LEU A 595 -27.96 3.82 12.77
N THR A 596 -28.82 4.12 11.82
CA THR A 596 -29.51 5.40 11.66
C THR A 596 -30.55 5.68 12.76
N ASP A 597 -31.02 4.64 13.44
CA ASP A 597 -32.00 4.76 14.53
C ASP A 597 -31.35 5.08 15.88
N ILE A 598 -30.02 5.02 15.95
CA ILE A 598 -29.26 5.31 17.17
C ILE A 598 -29.15 6.82 17.37
N PRO A 599 -29.73 7.37 18.48
CA PRO A 599 -29.65 8.81 18.75
C PRO A 599 -28.20 9.21 19.05
N MET A 600 -27.74 10.31 18.42
CA MET A 600 -26.33 10.78 18.51
C MET A 600 -26.08 11.74 19.70
N ASP A 601 -27.06 11.94 20.57
CA ASP A 601 -27.04 12.90 21.68
C ASP A 601 -27.23 12.26 23.06
N ASP A 602 -27.03 10.93 23.17
CA ASP A 602 -27.22 10.21 24.44
C ASP A 602 -26.18 10.63 25.50
N PRO A 603 -26.62 11.24 26.62
CA PRO A 603 -25.71 11.69 27.67
C PRO A 603 -24.95 10.56 28.38
N ALA A 604 -25.48 9.32 28.39
CA ALA A 604 -24.81 8.19 29.02
C ALA A 604 -23.53 7.82 28.23
N VAL A 605 -23.62 7.82 26.90
CA VAL A 605 -22.51 7.57 26.01
C VAL A 605 -21.40 8.62 26.21
N TYR A 606 -21.75 9.91 26.24
CA TYR A 606 -20.76 10.96 26.45
C TYR A 606 -20.13 10.90 27.84
N ARG A 607 -20.87 10.53 28.88
CA ARG A 607 -20.31 10.33 30.23
C ARG A 607 -19.30 9.18 30.26
N MET A 608 -19.57 8.05 29.60
CA MET A 608 -18.62 6.93 29.46
C MET A 608 -17.34 7.38 28.76
N LEU A 609 -17.46 8.11 27.65
CA LEU A 609 -16.32 8.66 26.89
C LEU A 609 -15.50 9.65 27.73
N GLN A 610 -16.15 10.55 28.50
CA GLN A 610 -15.48 11.50 29.41
C GLN A 610 -14.67 10.81 30.50
N GLN A 611 -15.07 9.60 30.91
CA GLN A 611 -14.34 8.77 31.87
C GLN A 611 -13.19 7.97 31.24
N ALA A 612 -12.99 8.11 29.93
CA ALA A 612 -12.05 7.32 29.13
C ALA A 612 -12.29 5.79 29.22
N ASP A 613 -13.54 5.39 29.44
CA ASP A 613 -13.93 3.98 29.43
C ASP A 613 -14.15 3.52 27.98
N THR A 614 -13.04 3.41 27.25
CA THR A 614 -13.03 3.21 25.79
C THR A 614 -12.27 1.99 25.32
N VAL A 615 -12.04 1.01 26.17
CA VAL A 615 -11.47 -0.29 25.76
C VAL A 615 -12.38 -0.93 24.72
N GLY A 616 -11.82 -1.23 23.55
CA GLY A 616 -12.56 -1.78 22.41
C GLY A 616 -13.43 -0.78 21.65
N VAL A 617 -13.54 0.49 22.06
CA VAL A 617 -14.24 1.53 21.33
C VAL A 617 -13.37 2.03 20.19
N PHE A 618 -13.89 1.96 18.96
CA PHE A 618 -13.16 2.31 17.75
C PHE A 618 -12.46 3.67 17.85
N GLN A 619 -11.23 3.75 17.35
CA GLN A 619 -10.41 4.96 17.19
C GLN A 619 -10.02 5.70 18.49
N VAL A 620 -10.72 5.52 19.62
CA VAL A 620 -10.45 6.26 20.88
C VAL A 620 -9.89 5.39 22.00
N GLU A 621 -9.36 4.24 21.66
CA GLU A 621 -8.85 3.23 22.61
C GLU A 621 -7.34 3.29 22.88
N SER A 622 -6.58 4.16 22.17
CA SER A 622 -5.15 4.32 22.44
C SER A 622 -4.91 5.08 23.74
N ARG A 623 -3.76 4.80 24.41
CA ARG A 623 -3.42 5.50 25.67
C ARG A 623 -3.43 7.02 25.54
N ALA A 624 -3.02 7.56 24.38
CA ALA A 624 -3.00 9.00 24.14
C ALA A 624 -4.42 9.56 24.07
N GLN A 625 -5.33 8.88 23.38
CA GLN A 625 -6.74 9.27 23.26
C GLN A 625 -7.47 9.14 24.61
N MET A 626 -7.31 8.02 25.31
CA MET A 626 -7.86 7.82 26.65
C MET A 626 -7.37 8.89 27.66
N ASN A 627 -6.14 9.41 27.48
CA ASN A 627 -5.64 10.50 28.33
C ASN A 627 -6.22 11.87 27.93
N THR A 628 -6.65 12.04 26.69
CA THR A 628 -7.18 13.31 26.17
C THR A 628 -8.67 13.44 26.45
N LEU A 629 -9.46 12.38 26.34
CA LEU A 629 -10.91 12.39 26.53
C LEU A 629 -11.41 13.06 27.82
N PRO A 630 -10.84 12.80 29.03
CA PRO A 630 -11.29 13.47 30.24
C PRO A 630 -10.96 14.97 30.28
N ARG A 631 -9.92 15.38 29.53
CA ARG A 631 -9.50 16.77 29.41
C ARG A 631 -10.35 17.54 28.40
N LEU A 632 -10.69 16.89 27.26
CA LEU A 632 -11.56 17.43 26.24
C LEU A 632 -13.01 17.52 26.74
N CYS A 633 -13.45 16.53 27.51
CA CYS A 633 -14.78 16.42 28.08
C CYS A 633 -15.86 16.51 26.97
N PRO A 634 -15.93 15.54 26.03
CA PRO A 634 -16.85 15.58 24.88
C PRO A 634 -18.31 15.62 25.34
N ARG A 635 -19.13 16.48 24.72
CA ARG A 635 -20.55 16.69 25.08
C ARG A 635 -21.50 16.56 23.89
N ASN A 636 -20.94 16.58 22.68
CA ASN A 636 -21.67 16.48 21.43
C ASN A 636 -20.82 15.77 20.37
N PHE A 637 -21.43 15.48 19.24
CA PHE A 637 -20.77 14.77 18.14
C PHE A 637 -19.52 15.49 17.61
N PHE A 638 -19.56 16.82 17.49
CA PHE A 638 -18.40 17.57 16.98
C PHE A 638 -17.17 17.48 17.92
N ASP A 639 -17.36 17.34 19.22
CA ASP A 639 -16.26 17.10 20.15
C ASP A 639 -15.54 15.75 19.85
N LEU A 640 -16.25 14.74 19.35
CA LEU A 640 -15.64 13.46 18.90
C LEU A 640 -14.89 13.65 17.59
N VAL A 641 -15.41 14.45 16.66
CA VAL A 641 -14.72 14.81 15.42
C VAL A 641 -13.37 15.48 15.74
N VAL A 642 -13.36 16.37 16.72
CA VAL A 642 -12.15 17.04 17.21
C VAL A 642 -11.20 16.03 17.88
N GLU A 643 -11.68 15.12 18.72
CA GLU A 643 -10.83 14.11 19.38
C GLU A 643 -10.12 13.23 18.34
N VAL A 644 -10.84 12.77 17.33
CA VAL A 644 -10.27 11.99 16.21
C VAL A 644 -9.18 12.76 15.47
N ALA A 645 -9.36 14.07 15.29
CA ALA A 645 -8.41 14.93 14.61
C ALA A 645 -7.18 15.29 15.46
N LEU A 646 -7.35 15.49 16.77
CA LEU A 646 -6.30 15.93 17.69
C LEU A 646 -5.25 14.88 17.99
N VAL A 647 -5.67 13.61 18.18
CA VAL A 647 -4.78 12.54 18.67
C VAL A 647 -4.59 11.46 17.63
N ARG A 648 -3.38 11.40 17.03
CA ARG A 648 -3.03 10.49 15.94
C ARG A 648 -1.81 9.64 16.27
N PRO A 649 -1.66 8.44 15.61
CA PRO A 649 -0.42 7.69 15.65
C PRO A 649 0.70 8.49 14.96
N GLY A 650 1.70 8.92 15.71
CA GLY A 650 2.84 9.71 15.23
C GLY A 650 3.34 10.66 16.31
N PRO A 651 4.46 11.36 16.11
CA PRO A 651 4.86 12.37 17.07
C PRO A 651 3.78 13.46 17.15
N ILE A 652 3.27 13.71 18.35
CA ILE A 652 2.44 14.88 18.67
C ILE A 652 3.35 16.09 18.45
N GLN A 653 3.41 16.56 17.22
CA GLN A 653 4.17 17.76 16.86
C GLN A 653 3.15 18.87 16.67
N GLY A 654 3.29 19.90 17.45
CA GLY A 654 2.49 21.11 17.36
C GLY A 654 1.77 21.37 18.68
N ASN A 655 1.93 22.58 19.17
CA ASN A 655 1.30 23.08 20.38
C ASN A 655 -0.24 23.23 20.30
N SER A 656 -0.91 22.54 19.35
CA SER A 656 -2.35 22.73 19.10
C SER A 656 -3.27 22.06 20.13
N VAL A 657 -2.89 20.90 20.65
CA VAL A 657 -3.70 20.13 21.60
C VAL A 657 -3.94 20.90 22.90
N HIS A 658 -2.90 21.41 23.50
CA HIS A 658 -3.01 22.13 24.77
C HIS A 658 -3.78 23.47 24.66
N PRO A 659 -3.54 24.35 23.66
CA PRO A 659 -4.33 25.55 23.48
C PRO A 659 -5.81 25.25 23.22
N TYR A 660 -6.15 24.29 22.36
CA TYR A 660 -7.54 23.93 22.10
C TYR A 660 -8.26 23.52 23.38
N ILE A 661 -7.69 22.59 24.16
CA ILE A 661 -8.26 22.12 25.43
C ILE A 661 -8.40 23.25 26.44
N ARG A 662 -7.43 24.18 26.53
CA ARG A 662 -7.51 25.33 27.44
C ARG A 662 -8.66 26.28 27.05
N ARG A 663 -8.79 26.60 25.76
CA ARG A 663 -9.87 27.44 25.23
C ARG A 663 -11.23 26.76 25.40
N ARG A 664 -11.32 25.47 25.09
CA ARG A 664 -12.55 24.67 25.24
C ARG A 664 -13.05 24.63 26.70
N ASN A 665 -12.12 24.62 27.64
CA ASN A 665 -12.43 24.62 29.08
C ASN A 665 -12.50 26.04 29.71
N GLY A 666 -12.47 27.10 28.90
CA GLY A 666 -12.54 28.48 29.37
C GLY A 666 -11.30 28.97 30.14
N ARG A 667 -10.17 28.25 30.05
CA ARG A 667 -8.90 28.61 30.73
C ARG A 667 -8.05 29.57 29.91
N GLU A 668 -8.36 29.78 28.66
CA GLU A 668 -7.74 30.71 27.73
C GLU A 668 -8.82 31.35 26.86
N PRO A 669 -8.78 32.67 26.59
CA PRO A 669 -9.74 33.31 25.72
C PRO A 669 -9.56 32.85 24.26
N VAL A 670 -10.66 32.78 23.52
CA VAL A 670 -10.63 32.55 22.08
C VAL A 670 -10.15 33.83 21.41
N THR A 671 -9.06 33.73 20.65
CA THR A 671 -8.47 34.88 19.93
C THR A 671 -8.11 34.48 18.52
N PHE A 672 -8.23 35.43 17.59
CA PHE A 672 -7.86 35.30 16.19
C PHE A 672 -6.71 36.27 15.85
N ASP A 673 -5.83 35.91 14.94
CA ASP A 673 -4.75 36.81 14.48
C ASP A 673 -5.31 38.03 13.70
N HIS A 674 -6.48 37.82 13.04
CA HIS A 674 -7.24 38.88 12.40
C HIS A 674 -8.74 38.51 12.41
N PRO A 675 -9.67 39.48 12.46
CA PRO A 675 -11.12 39.21 12.51
C PRO A 675 -11.64 38.36 11.34
N CYS A 676 -11.07 38.51 10.12
CA CYS A 676 -11.48 37.72 8.95
C CYS A 676 -11.34 36.20 9.15
N LEU A 677 -10.57 35.76 10.14
CA LEU A 677 -10.35 34.33 10.41
C LEU A 677 -11.44 33.72 11.31
N GLU A 678 -12.36 34.51 11.84
CA GLU A 678 -13.42 34.02 12.73
C GLU A 678 -14.34 33.02 12.01
N ALA A 679 -14.69 33.27 10.75
CA ALA A 679 -15.49 32.38 9.93
C ALA A 679 -14.81 31.00 9.73
N ALA A 680 -13.50 30.99 9.47
CA ALA A 680 -12.73 29.77 9.20
C ALA A 680 -12.36 28.99 10.48
N LEU A 681 -12.09 29.69 11.59
CA LEU A 681 -11.52 29.09 12.79
C LEU A 681 -12.45 29.10 13.99
N GLY A 682 -13.61 29.72 13.90
CA GLY A 682 -14.56 29.83 15.02
C GLY A 682 -14.99 28.48 15.57
N LYS A 683 -15.34 27.53 14.68
CA LYS A 683 -15.72 26.14 15.06
C LYS A 683 -14.63 25.39 15.84
N THR A 684 -13.36 25.79 15.68
CA THR A 684 -12.22 25.20 16.37
C THR A 684 -11.54 26.15 17.36
N LEU A 685 -12.27 27.14 17.84
CA LEU A 685 -11.84 28.09 18.88
C LEU A 685 -10.55 28.85 18.53
N GLY A 686 -10.39 29.21 17.24
CA GLY A 686 -9.23 29.94 16.74
C GLY A 686 -7.95 29.09 16.54
N ILE A 687 -8.08 27.77 16.61
CA ILE A 687 -6.95 26.83 16.41
C ILE A 687 -7.20 26.01 15.13
N PRO A 688 -6.32 26.04 14.13
CA PRO A 688 -6.48 25.21 12.95
C PRO A 688 -6.27 23.71 13.32
N LEU A 689 -7.23 22.86 12.97
CA LEU A 689 -7.24 21.41 13.22
C LEU A 689 -7.43 20.61 11.93
N PHE A 690 -8.19 21.16 10.98
CA PHE A 690 -8.58 20.48 9.76
C PHE A 690 -7.87 21.03 8.52
N GLN A 691 -7.55 20.17 7.57
CA GLN A 691 -6.90 20.58 6.31
C GLN A 691 -7.75 21.57 5.53
N GLU A 692 -9.06 21.43 5.60
CA GLU A 692 -10.04 22.32 4.99
C GLU A 692 -9.89 23.75 5.52
N GLN A 693 -9.54 23.93 6.79
CA GLN A 693 -9.31 25.24 7.37
C GLN A 693 -8.11 25.99 6.76
N LEU A 694 -7.12 25.29 6.18
CA LEU A 694 -6.09 25.97 5.38
C LEU A 694 -6.68 26.63 4.14
N MET A 695 -7.65 25.96 3.51
CA MET A 695 -8.35 26.47 2.34
C MET A 695 -9.26 27.63 2.76
N GLU A 696 -10.05 27.47 3.82
CA GLU A 696 -10.92 28.50 4.39
C GLU A 696 -10.13 29.75 4.80
N ILE A 697 -8.97 29.60 5.43
CA ILE A 697 -8.05 30.71 5.77
C ILE A 697 -7.58 31.44 4.50
N ALA A 698 -7.17 30.69 3.45
CA ALA A 698 -6.71 31.30 2.21
C ALA A 698 -7.82 32.06 1.49
N GLN A 699 -9.03 31.52 1.50
CA GLN A 699 -10.22 32.17 0.95
C GLN A 699 -10.58 33.42 1.73
N ALA A 700 -10.72 33.32 3.06
CA ALA A 700 -11.11 34.43 3.92
C ALA A 700 -10.06 35.55 3.96
N ALA A 701 -8.77 35.22 4.16
CA ALA A 701 -7.73 36.23 4.34
C ALA A 701 -7.20 36.81 3.03
N ALA A 702 -7.15 36.01 1.94
CA ALA A 702 -6.49 36.42 0.69
C ALA A 702 -7.36 36.33 -0.56
N GLY A 703 -8.65 35.93 -0.45
CA GLY A 703 -9.58 35.89 -1.57
C GLY A 703 -9.21 34.82 -2.61
N PHE A 704 -8.67 33.69 -2.19
CA PHE A 704 -8.44 32.56 -3.07
C PHE A 704 -9.77 31.94 -3.49
N ASN A 705 -9.87 31.47 -4.72
CA ASN A 705 -10.95 30.57 -5.09
C ASN A 705 -10.67 29.17 -4.55
N GLY A 706 -11.64 28.24 -4.66
CA GLY A 706 -11.54 26.89 -4.11
C GLY A 706 -10.37 26.11 -4.70
N GLY A 707 -10.14 26.20 -6.02
CA GLY A 707 -9.04 25.55 -6.72
C GLY A 707 -7.67 26.12 -6.32
N GLU A 708 -7.50 27.45 -6.27
CA GLU A 708 -6.29 28.10 -5.75
C GLU A 708 -5.98 27.67 -4.32
N ALA A 709 -6.99 27.58 -3.48
CA ALA A 709 -6.85 27.18 -2.08
C ALA A 709 -6.40 25.71 -1.94
N ASP A 710 -6.92 24.78 -2.76
CA ASP A 710 -6.45 23.39 -2.78
C ASP A 710 -5.03 23.28 -3.35
N GLN A 711 -4.69 24.06 -4.38
CA GLN A 711 -3.30 24.13 -4.89
C GLN A 711 -2.33 24.62 -3.81
N LEU A 712 -2.70 25.66 -3.03
CA LEU A 712 -1.91 26.14 -1.90
C LEU A 712 -1.69 25.03 -0.86
N ARG A 713 -2.76 24.34 -0.46
CA ARG A 713 -2.70 23.23 0.49
C ARG A 713 -1.72 22.13 0.04
N ARG A 714 -1.78 21.75 -1.25
CA ARG A 714 -0.88 20.74 -1.84
C ARG A 714 0.56 21.24 -1.93
N ALA A 715 0.76 22.50 -2.33
CA ALA A 715 2.09 23.08 -2.46
C ALA A 715 2.82 23.14 -1.11
N ILE A 716 2.13 23.57 -0.05
CA ILE A 716 2.71 23.63 1.30
C ILE A 716 2.99 22.22 1.84
N GLY A 717 2.18 21.21 1.49
CA GLY A 717 2.34 19.81 1.92
C GLY A 717 3.44 19.03 1.16
N SER A 718 3.89 19.54 0.01
CA SER A 718 4.85 18.86 -0.88
C SER A 718 6.25 19.43 -0.72
N LYS A 719 7.25 18.54 -0.57
CA LYS A 719 8.67 18.92 -0.47
C LYS A 719 9.33 19.24 -1.83
N ARG A 720 8.60 19.06 -2.94
CA ARG A 720 9.18 19.04 -4.31
C ARG A 720 9.07 20.32 -5.13
N SER A 721 8.40 21.38 -4.64
CA SER A 721 8.14 22.57 -5.47
C SER A 721 8.31 23.87 -4.69
N VAL A 722 9.56 24.30 -4.49
CA VAL A 722 9.90 25.57 -3.84
C VAL A 722 9.34 26.76 -4.63
N GLU A 723 9.45 26.74 -5.96
CA GLU A 723 8.98 27.83 -6.84
C GLU A 723 7.45 28.00 -6.80
N ARG A 724 6.70 26.88 -6.80
CA ARG A 724 5.23 26.90 -6.70
C ARG A 724 4.80 27.46 -5.35
N MET A 725 5.49 27.06 -4.29
CA MET A 725 5.22 27.58 -2.94
C MET A 725 5.49 29.08 -2.84
N GLU A 726 6.59 29.59 -3.42
CA GLU A 726 6.91 31.02 -3.40
C GLU A 726 5.91 31.87 -4.23
N ARG A 727 5.44 31.36 -5.38
CA ARG A 727 4.36 32.02 -6.16
C ARG A 727 3.06 32.11 -5.36
N MET A 728 2.66 31.00 -4.72
CA MET A 728 1.45 30.96 -3.91
C MET A 728 1.57 31.88 -2.68
N LYS A 729 2.77 31.96 -2.06
CA LYS A 729 3.06 32.89 -0.97
C LYS A 729 2.90 34.35 -1.43
N ALA A 730 3.48 34.72 -2.55
CA ALA A 730 3.35 36.07 -3.10
C ALA A 730 1.88 36.45 -3.36
N ARG A 731 1.10 35.53 -3.97
CA ARG A 731 -0.35 35.71 -4.22
C ARG A 731 -1.13 35.85 -2.90
N PHE A 732 -0.79 35.06 -1.88
CA PHE A 732 -1.42 35.12 -0.57
C PHE A 732 -1.21 36.47 0.12
N PHE A 733 0.04 36.98 0.13
CA PHE A 733 0.34 38.28 0.72
C PHE A 733 -0.29 39.43 -0.05
N ALA A 734 -0.32 39.37 -1.38
CA ALA A 734 -1.00 40.37 -2.20
C ALA A 734 -2.51 40.42 -1.88
N GLY A 735 -3.19 39.26 -1.79
CA GLY A 735 -4.61 39.20 -1.47
C GLY A 735 -4.93 39.70 -0.07
N MET A 736 -4.11 39.38 0.95
CA MET A 736 -4.31 39.90 2.32
C MET A 736 -4.19 41.43 2.38
N ARG A 737 -3.23 42.00 1.63
CA ARG A 737 -3.05 43.45 1.55
C ARG A 737 -4.25 44.12 0.88
N GLU A 738 -4.70 43.57 -0.23
CA GLU A 738 -5.80 44.13 -1.02
C GLU A 738 -7.15 44.05 -0.27
N ARG A 739 -7.47 42.93 0.34
CA ARG A 739 -8.76 42.71 1.00
C ARG A 739 -8.85 43.29 2.40
N HIS A 740 -7.81 43.13 3.23
CA HIS A 740 -7.86 43.48 4.67
C HIS A 740 -6.78 44.49 5.10
N GLY A 741 -5.94 44.99 4.18
CA GLY A 741 -4.88 45.97 4.49
C GLY A 741 -3.68 45.36 5.24
N ILE A 742 -3.55 44.05 5.33
CA ILE A 742 -2.45 43.36 6.03
C ILE A 742 -1.15 43.53 5.23
N GLY A 743 -0.21 44.34 5.73
CA GLY A 743 1.01 44.73 5.04
C GLY A 743 0.86 45.99 4.18
N ALA A 744 -0.26 46.71 4.26
CA ALA A 744 -0.42 48.04 3.66
C ALA A 744 0.37 49.09 4.41
N ALA A 745 0.84 50.10 3.70
CA ALA A 745 1.58 51.22 4.31
C ALA A 745 0.62 52.15 5.05
N PRO A 746 1.10 52.85 6.13
CA PRO A 746 0.30 53.89 6.79
C PRO A 746 -0.14 54.97 5.77
N GLY A 747 -1.43 55.26 5.68
CA GLY A 747 -1.99 56.23 4.74
C GLY A 747 -2.37 55.66 3.38
N GLU A 748 -2.17 54.39 3.14
CA GLU A 748 -2.69 53.70 1.92
C GLU A 748 -4.22 53.64 2.00
N THR A 749 -4.90 53.74 0.87
CA THR A 749 -6.36 53.72 0.75
C THR A 749 -6.84 52.36 0.24
N PRO A 750 -8.03 51.92 0.69
CA PRO A 750 -8.61 50.64 0.24
C PRO A 750 -8.84 50.64 -1.29
N GLY A 751 -8.49 49.48 -1.90
CA GLY A 751 -8.74 49.21 -3.31
C GLY A 751 -10.17 48.68 -3.56
N PRO A 752 -10.52 48.36 -4.82
CA PRO A 752 -11.88 47.92 -5.20
C PRO A 752 -12.32 46.58 -4.60
N LEU A 753 -11.36 45.75 -4.12
CA LEU A 753 -11.62 44.44 -3.51
C LEU A 753 -11.52 44.48 -1.98
N ALA A 754 -11.46 45.69 -1.38
CA ALA A 754 -11.32 45.85 0.06
C ALA A 754 -12.60 45.41 0.77
N GLU A 755 -12.44 44.62 1.82
CA GLU A 755 -13.53 44.18 2.71
C GLU A 755 -13.88 45.31 3.73
N PRO A 756 -15.05 45.29 4.36
CA PRO A 756 -15.46 46.33 5.34
C PRO A 756 -14.49 46.51 6.52
N ASP A 757 -13.71 45.53 6.84
CA ASP A 757 -12.72 45.55 7.91
C ASP A 757 -11.33 46.05 7.46
N TRP A 758 -11.19 46.55 6.19
CA TRP A 758 -9.94 46.99 5.65
C TRP A 758 -9.36 48.19 6.42
N GLN A 759 -8.17 47.99 6.93
CA GLN A 759 -7.36 49.04 7.53
C GLN A 759 -5.88 48.65 7.48
N PRO A 760 -4.92 49.63 7.38
CA PRO A 760 -3.52 49.29 7.37
C PRO A 760 -3.14 48.47 8.62
N CYS A 761 -2.73 47.25 8.42
CA CYS A 761 -2.31 46.34 9.47
C CYS A 761 -0.84 45.92 9.27
N PRO A 762 -0.10 45.65 10.37
CA PRO A 762 1.28 45.21 10.27
C PRO A 762 1.46 43.94 9.44
N ARG A 763 2.54 43.90 8.64
CA ARG A 763 2.87 42.75 7.78
C ARG A 763 3.16 41.50 8.57
N GLU A 764 3.64 41.62 9.80
CA GLU A 764 3.95 40.56 10.74
C GLU A 764 2.73 39.68 11.06
N ILE A 765 1.51 40.19 10.92
CA ILE A 765 0.28 39.40 11.04
C ILE A 765 0.21 38.35 9.90
N GLY A 766 0.46 38.78 8.67
CA GLY A 766 0.50 37.89 7.51
C GLY A 766 1.64 36.87 7.59
N GLU A 767 2.79 37.28 8.07
CA GLU A 767 3.94 36.40 8.26
C GLU A 767 3.66 35.31 9.31
N ARG A 768 3.07 35.68 10.44
CA ARG A 768 2.64 34.72 11.47
C ARG A 768 1.59 33.75 10.93
N LEU A 769 0.63 34.26 10.15
CA LEU A 769 -0.42 33.42 9.56
C LEU A 769 0.17 32.41 8.58
N TRP A 770 1.08 32.86 7.71
CA TRP A 770 1.79 32.00 6.76
C TRP A 770 2.58 30.89 7.47
N GLU A 771 3.37 31.24 8.49
CA GLU A 771 4.15 30.26 9.25
C GLU A 771 3.25 29.27 10.02
N LYS A 772 2.11 29.72 10.55
CA LYS A 772 1.09 28.81 11.12
C LYS A 772 0.52 27.84 10.08
N MET A 773 0.17 28.33 8.90
CA MET A 773 -0.33 27.50 7.80
C MET A 773 0.72 26.49 7.35
N LYS A 774 1.98 26.89 7.19
CA LYS A 774 3.08 26.02 6.82
C LYS A 774 3.36 24.94 7.87
N ALA A 775 3.42 25.32 9.13
CA ALA A 775 3.56 24.37 10.24
C ALA A 775 2.40 23.40 10.29
N PHE A 776 1.18 23.87 10.04
CA PHE A 776 -0.04 23.08 10.12
C PHE A 776 -0.22 22.13 8.92
N SER A 777 0.25 22.47 7.72
CA SER A 777 0.10 21.65 6.52
C SER A 777 0.66 20.22 6.67
N ALA A 778 1.69 20.09 7.52
CA ALA A 778 2.25 18.77 7.84
C ALA A 778 1.39 17.95 8.80
N TYR A 779 0.40 18.57 9.45
CA TYR A 779 -0.37 17.95 10.55
C TYR A 779 -1.88 18.00 10.36
N GLY A 780 -2.42 18.83 9.46
CA GLY A 780 -3.85 18.96 9.22
C GLY A 780 -4.52 17.62 8.96
N PHE A 781 -5.71 17.40 9.52
CA PHE A 781 -6.51 16.19 9.31
C PHE A 781 -7.72 16.51 8.44
N PRO A 782 -8.14 15.65 7.50
CA PRO A 782 -9.35 15.89 6.75
C PRO A 782 -10.56 15.89 7.69
N GLU A 783 -11.35 16.96 7.68
CA GLU A 783 -12.54 17.12 8.53
C GLU A 783 -13.58 16.04 8.22
N SER A 784 -13.86 15.84 6.94
CA SER A 784 -14.79 14.83 6.45
C SER A 784 -14.40 13.41 6.88
N HIS A 785 -13.11 13.10 6.88
CA HIS A 785 -12.62 11.82 7.40
C HIS A 785 -12.80 11.71 8.92
N ALA A 786 -12.54 12.79 9.67
CA ALA A 786 -12.78 12.82 11.10
C ALA A 786 -14.26 12.62 11.44
N GLN A 787 -15.16 13.21 10.66
CA GLN A 787 -16.62 13.06 10.83
C GLN A 787 -17.08 11.62 10.56
N SER A 788 -16.60 11.02 9.45
CA SER A 788 -16.92 9.61 9.13
C SER A 788 -16.45 8.65 10.23
N PHE A 789 -15.29 8.92 10.84
CA PHE A 789 -14.77 8.09 11.92
C PHE A 789 -15.44 8.38 13.26
N ALA A 790 -15.82 9.63 13.54
CA ALA A 790 -16.54 9.99 14.75
C ALA A 790 -17.90 9.31 14.86
N SER A 791 -18.59 9.06 13.75
CA SER A 791 -19.84 8.29 13.76
C SER A 791 -19.62 6.85 14.21
N LEU A 792 -18.54 6.20 13.72
CA LEU A 792 -18.18 4.85 14.15
C LEU A 792 -17.71 4.80 15.62
N VAL A 793 -17.01 5.85 16.09
CA VAL A 793 -16.68 6.01 17.52
C VAL A 793 -17.97 6.01 18.33
N TYR A 794 -18.95 6.84 17.94
CA TYR A 794 -20.19 6.98 18.67
C TYR A 794 -21.00 5.67 18.68
N TYR A 795 -21.20 5.03 17.54
CA TYR A 795 -21.93 3.77 17.46
C TYR A 795 -21.28 2.67 18.30
N SER A 796 -19.95 2.54 18.23
CA SER A 796 -19.24 1.56 19.04
C SER A 796 -19.31 1.85 20.55
N ALA A 797 -19.28 3.14 20.93
CA ALA A 797 -19.46 3.57 22.30
C ALA A 797 -20.90 3.34 22.81
N TRP A 798 -21.89 3.57 21.93
CA TRP A 798 -23.31 3.35 22.27
C TRP A 798 -23.59 1.85 22.57
N PHE A 799 -23.10 0.94 21.71
CA PHE A 799 -23.25 -0.50 21.96
C PHE A 799 -22.52 -0.93 23.23
N LYS A 800 -21.32 -0.43 23.48
CA LYS A 800 -20.61 -0.69 24.73
C LYS A 800 -21.38 -0.22 25.97
N CYS A 801 -21.98 0.97 25.87
CA CYS A 801 -22.72 1.58 26.99
C CYS A 801 -24.01 0.84 27.32
N HIS A 802 -24.79 0.46 26.29
CA HIS A 802 -26.15 -0.08 26.48
C HIS A 802 -26.22 -1.62 26.44
N TYR A 803 -25.31 -2.24 25.66
CA TYR A 803 -25.31 -3.69 25.41
C TYR A 803 -23.89 -4.29 25.54
N PRO A 804 -23.23 -4.17 26.72
CA PRO A 804 -21.82 -4.55 26.87
C PRO A 804 -21.55 -6.04 26.59
N ALA A 805 -22.49 -6.94 26.86
CA ALA A 805 -22.34 -8.36 26.54
C ALA A 805 -22.40 -8.63 25.03
N ILE A 806 -23.37 -8.06 24.33
CA ILE A 806 -23.51 -8.11 22.88
C ILE A 806 -22.27 -7.51 22.22
N TYR A 807 -21.83 -6.32 22.68
CA TYR A 807 -20.66 -5.65 22.13
C TYR A 807 -19.37 -6.46 22.30
N CYS A 808 -19.13 -7.02 23.47
CA CYS A 808 -18.00 -7.89 23.73
C CYS A 808 -18.05 -9.16 22.86
N THR A 809 -19.22 -9.78 22.71
CA THR A 809 -19.41 -10.96 21.85
C THR A 809 -19.06 -10.61 20.40
N ALA A 810 -19.54 -9.49 19.87
CA ALA A 810 -19.24 -9.01 18.54
C ALA A 810 -17.75 -8.74 18.31
N LEU A 811 -17.07 -8.12 19.29
CA LEU A 811 -15.62 -7.90 19.27
C LEU A 811 -14.84 -9.23 19.26
N LEU A 812 -15.28 -10.22 20.01
CA LEU A 812 -14.63 -11.54 20.03
C LEU A 812 -14.81 -12.31 18.73
N ARG A 813 -16.01 -12.23 18.08
CA ARG A 813 -16.27 -12.83 16.76
C ARG A 813 -15.46 -12.16 15.65
N SER A 814 -15.09 -10.89 15.81
CA SER A 814 -14.41 -10.09 14.79
C SER A 814 -12.87 -10.12 14.92
N GLN A 815 -12.30 -10.95 15.80
CA GLN A 815 -10.85 -11.06 15.97
C GLN A 815 -10.19 -11.71 14.74
N PRO A 816 -8.95 -11.29 14.36
CA PRO A 816 -8.09 -10.33 15.04
C PRO A 816 -8.42 -8.87 14.66
N MET A 817 -8.68 -8.03 15.65
CA MET A 817 -8.88 -6.59 15.45
C MET A 817 -8.57 -5.78 16.73
N GLY A 818 -8.31 -4.45 16.54
CA GLY A 818 -8.06 -3.52 17.64
C GLY A 818 -6.72 -3.71 18.34
N PHE A 819 -6.56 -3.00 19.47
CA PHE A 819 -5.33 -2.99 20.25
C PHE A 819 -5.33 -4.01 21.40
N TYR A 820 -6.49 -4.58 21.71
CA TYR A 820 -6.68 -5.42 22.90
C TYR A 820 -6.79 -6.90 22.55
N SER A 821 -6.18 -7.72 23.43
CA SER A 821 -6.34 -9.16 23.34
C SER A 821 -7.77 -9.58 23.75
N PRO A 822 -8.26 -10.75 23.29
CA PRO A 822 -9.55 -11.29 23.75
C PRO A 822 -9.69 -11.30 25.27
N GLN A 823 -8.61 -11.63 26.00
CA GLN A 823 -8.61 -11.61 27.45
C GLN A 823 -8.87 -10.21 28.04
N SER A 824 -8.29 -9.15 27.43
CA SER A 824 -8.50 -7.78 27.87
C SER A 824 -9.95 -7.33 27.64
N LEU A 825 -10.55 -7.74 26.52
CA LEU A 825 -11.95 -7.45 26.19
C LEU A 825 -12.90 -8.14 27.17
N VAL A 826 -12.65 -9.41 27.48
CA VAL A 826 -13.42 -10.18 28.48
C VAL A 826 -13.33 -9.52 29.87
N GLN A 827 -12.14 -9.11 30.29
CA GLN A 827 -11.97 -8.43 31.58
C GLN A 827 -12.69 -7.09 31.63
N ASP A 828 -12.74 -6.36 30.50
CA ASP A 828 -13.49 -5.12 30.41
C ASP A 828 -14.99 -5.37 30.53
N ALA A 829 -15.54 -6.33 29.81
CA ALA A 829 -16.94 -6.71 29.91
C ALA A 829 -17.32 -7.13 31.35
N GLN A 830 -16.46 -7.88 32.04
CA GLN A 830 -16.67 -8.27 33.46
C GLN A 830 -16.72 -7.05 34.39
N ARG A 831 -15.91 -6.00 34.14
CA ARG A 831 -15.99 -4.75 34.91
C ARG A 831 -17.31 -3.99 34.70
N HIS A 832 -17.96 -4.20 33.54
CA HIS A 832 -19.30 -3.68 33.24
C HIS A 832 -20.43 -4.62 33.73
N GLY A 833 -20.10 -5.60 34.56
CA GLY A 833 -21.09 -6.50 35.15
C GLY A 833 -21.51 -7.68 34.30
N VAL A 834 -20.91 -7.85 33.11
CA VAL A 834 -21.20 -8.98 32.22
C VAL A 834 -20.68 -10.28 32.83
N ARG A 835 -21.54 -11.26 32.99
CA ARG A 835 -21.14 -12.63 33.37
C ARG A 835 -20.59 -13.33 32.12
N VAL A 836 -19.35 -13.82 32.25
CA VAL A 836 -18.66 -14.52 31.15
C VAL A 836 -18.50 -16.00 31.52
N HIS A 837 -19.16 -16.84 30.70
CA HIS A 837 -19.06 -18.29 30.84
C HIS A 837 -17.81 -18.83 30.13
N PRO A 838 -17.06 -19.74 30.75
CA PRO A 838 -15.90 -20.37 30.11
C PRO A 838 -16.32 -21.24 28.93
N VAL A 839 -15.31 -21.71 28.19
CA VAL A 839 -15.52 -22.69 27.11
C VAL A 839 -15.98 -24.02 27.72
N ASP A 840 -17.04 -24.60 27.13
CA ASP A 840 -17.62 -25.86 27.52
C ASP A 840 -18.05 -26.64 26.29
N ILE A 841 -17.66 -27.93 26.16
CA ILE A 841 -17.96 -28.75 24.97
C ILE A 841 -19.45 -29.01 24.76
N HIS A 842 -20.26 -28.94 25.84
CA HIS A 842 -21.70 -29.15 25.74
C HIS A 842 -22.50 -27.90 25.40
N HIS A 843 -21.94 -26.70 25.71
CA HIS A 843 -22.66 -25.45 25.59
C HIS A 843 -22.03 -24.47 24.58
N SER A 844 -20.69 -24.44 24.49
CA SER A 844 -20.02 -23.46 23.61
C SER A 844 -20.26 -23.78 22.13
N ASP A 845 -20.49 -22.73 21.34
CA ASP A 845 -20.51 -22.81 19.89
C ASP A 845 -19.09 -22.59 19.31
N VAL A 846 -18.96 -22.60 18.00
CA VAL A 846 -17.69 -22.33 17.30
C VAL A 846 -17.12 -20.99 17.72
N GLU A 847 -17.93 -19.94 17.68
CA GLU A 847 -17.60 -18.58 18.08
C GLU A 847 -18.30 -18.21 19.40
N ALA A 848 -17.95 -17.05 19.98
CA ALA A 848 -18.58 -16.55 21.18
C ALA A 848 -20.08 -16.32 20.96
N THR A 849 -20.92 -16.57 21.97
CA THR A 849 -22.37 -16.42 21.91
C THR A 849 -22.90 -15.62 23.11
N CYS A 850 -24.03 -14.96 22.92
CA CYS A 850 -24.77 -14.37 24.02
C CYS A 850 -25.62 -15.43 24.71
N GLU A 851 -25.90 -15.24 26.00
CA GLU A 851 -26.83 -16.02 26.83
C GLU A 851 -27.73 -15.10 27.62
N GLN A 852 -28.84 -15.60 28.19
CA GLN A 852 -29.80 -14.84 29.01
C GLN A 852 -30.31 -13.56 28.27
N HIS A 853 -30.77 -13.73 27.02
CA HIS A 853 -31.26 -12.63 26.19
C HIS A 853 -30.24 -11.50 26.01
N GLY A 854 -28.98 -11.83 25.77
CA GLY A 854 -27.92 -10.85 25.51
C GLY A 854 -27.33 -10.16 26.75
N GLU A 855 -27.56 -10.66 27.96
CA GLU A 855 -27.01 -10.11 29.21
C GLU A 855 -25.72 -10.84 29.66
N GLU A 856 -25.52 -12.07 29.24
CA GLU A 856 -24.37 -12.88 29.57
C GLU A 856 -23.64 -13.31 28.29
N LEU A 857 -22.38 -13.67 28.39
CA LEU A 857 -21.51 -14.06 27.29
C LEU A 857 -20.92 -15.45 27.56
N ARG A 858 -20.93 -16.34 26.55
CA ARG A 858 -20.18 -17.59 26.56
C ARG A 858 -19.03 -17.55 25.56
N LEU A 859 -17.83 -17.96 25.96
CA LEU A 859 -16.68 -18.07 25.09
C LEU A 859 -16.84 -19.21 24.07
N GLY A 860 -16.52 -18.94 22.82
CA GLY A 860 -16.54 -19.92 21.73
C GLY A 860 -15.35 -20.87 21.77
N LEU A 861 -15.49 -22.06 21.15
CA LEU A 861 -14.44 -23.07 21.04
C LEU A 861 -13.17 -22.55 20.34
N THR A 862 -13.30 -21.60 19.41
CA THR A 862 -12.16 -20.97 18.71
C THR A 862 -11.29 -20.10 19.62
N SER A 863 -11.74 -19.74 20.81
CA SER A 863 -10.94 -19.03 21.81
C SER A 863 -9.89 -19.91 22.49
N VAL A 864 -10.01 -21.24 22.36
CA VAL A 864 -9.03 -22.19 22.83
C VAL A 864 -7.79 -22.18 21.94
N ARG A 865 -6.64 -21.88 22.54
CA ARG A 865 -5.38 -21.81 21.80
C ARG A 865 -5.04 -23.15 21.17
N GLY A 866 -4.81 -23.16 19.85
CA GLY A 866 -4.43 -24.37 19.10
C GLY A 866 -5.62 -25.24 18.65
N PHE A 867 -6.88 -24.84 18.94
CA PHE A 867 -8.04 -25.64 18.59
C PHE A 867 -8.58 -25.34 17.17
N GLY A 868 -8.58 -24.12 16.71
CA GLY A 868 -8.96 -23.73 15.34
C GLY A 868 -10.46 -23.86 14.99
N LYS A 869 -10.84 -23.32 13.83
CA LYS A 869 -12.26 -23.30 13.39
C LYS A 869 -12.78 -24.67 12.95
N ASP A 870 -11.99 -25.44 12.21
CA ASP A 870 -12.46 -26.71 11.64
C ASP A 870 -12.74 -27.79 12.69
N PRO A 871 -11.85 -28.07 13.67
CA PRO A 871 -12.18 -28.98 14.77
C PRO A 871 -13.33 -28.45 15.64
N ALA A 872 -13.47 -27.11 15.80
CA ALA A 872 -14.61 -26.55 16.50
C ALA A 872 -15.94 -26.86 15.79
N ARG A 873 -15.98 -26.67 14.47
CA ARG A 873 -17.16 -27.01 13.66
C ARG A 873 -17.51 -28.51 13.76
N ARG A 874 -16.52 -29.41 13.60
CA ARG A 874 -16.76 -30.85 13.74
C ARG A 874 -17.33 -31.21 15.11
N LEU A 875 -16.82 -30.60 16.19
CA LEU A 875 -17.31 -30.82 17.54
C LEU A 875 -18.76 -30.35 17.68
N VAL A 876 -19.09 -29.17 17.22
CA VAL A 876 -20.46 -28.61 17.28
C VAL A 876 -21.42 -29.47 16.44
N THR A 877 -21.07 -29.86 15.21
CA THR A 877 -21.85 -30.76 14.38
C THR A 877 -22.10 -32.12 15.05
N ALA A 878 -21.03 -32.73 15.56
CA ALA A 878 -21.13 -34.02 16.26
C ALA A 878 -22.05 -33.97 17.49
N ARG A 879 -22.03 -32.83 18.20
CA ARG A 879 -22.93 -32.54 19.32
C ARG A 879 -24.39 -32.39 18.85
N GLN A 880 -24.62 -31.66 17.78
CA GLN A 880 -25.98 -31.44 17.23
C GLN A 880 -26.61 -32.75 16.71
N GLU A 881 -25.83 -33.60 16.07
CA GLU A 881 -26.30 -34.88 15.51
C GLU A 881 -26.51 -35.97 16.55
N GLY A 882 -25.64 -36.04 17.56
CA GLY A 882 -25.59 -37.13 18.53
C GLY A 882 -25.82 -36.79 19.99
N GLY A 883 -26.22 -35.55 20.28
CA GLY A 883 -26.42 -35.06 21.65
C GLY A 883 -25.12 -34.86 22.44
N SER A 884 -25.22 -34.58 23.71
CA SER A 884 -24.09 -34.33 24.62
C SER A 884 -23.11 -35.50 24.66
N PHE A 885 -21.83 -35.17 24.78
CA PHE A 885 -20.76 -36.17 24.87
C PHE A 885 -20.77 -36.86 26.25
N THR A 886 -20.62 -38.16 26.24
CA THR A 886 -20.65 -38.95 27.49
C THR A 886 -19.28 -39.26 28.10
N SER A 887 -18.22 -39.13 27.26
CA SER A 887 -16.83 -39.34 27.66
C SER A 887 -15.85 -38.68 26.72
N ILE A 888 -14.57 -38.61 27.11
CA ILE A 888 -13.50 -38.12 26.21
C ILE A 888 -13.36 -39.06 24.99
N ALA A 889 -13.53 -40.36 25.15
CA ALA A 889 -13.48 -41.29 24.04
C ALA A 889 -14.63 -41.09 23.04
N ASP A 890 -15.85 -40.81 23.52
CA ASP A 890 -17.00 -40.46 22.70
C ASP A 890 -16.77 -39.16 21.96
N LEU A 891 -16.23 -38.12 22.62
CA LEU A 891 -15.86 -36.88 22.01
C LEU A 891 -14.82 -37.07 20.88
N VAL A 892 -13.73 -37.81 21.14
CA VAL A 892 -12.68 -38.08 20.17
C VAL A 892 -13.23 -38.81 18.94
N LEU A 893 -14.03 -39.87 19.19
CA LEU A 893 -14.56 -40.68 18.10
C LEU A 893 -15.54 -39.90 17.22
N ARG A 894 -16.46 -39.17 17.82
CA ARG A 894 -17.52 -38.44 17.08
C ARG A 894 -17.02 -37.16 16.39
N ALA A 895 -16.16 -36.38 17.07
CA ALA A 895 -15.66 -35.13 16.53
C ALA A 895 -14.33 -35.27 15.74
N GLY A 896 -13.72 -36.44 15.71
CA GLY A 896 -12.47 -36.69 14.98
C GLY A 896 -11.31 -35.84 15.48
N LEU A 897 -11.14 -35.70 16.82
CA LEU A 897 -10.14 -34.82 17.39
C LEU A 897 -8.80 -35.52 17.58
N THR A 898 -7.71 -34.77 17.39
CA THR A 898 -6.35 -35.22 17.68
C THR A 898 -6.05 -35.14 19.18
N THR A 899 -5.03 -35.85 19.66
CA THR A 899 -4.56 -35.77 21.04
C THR A 899 -4.26 -34.33 21.48
N GLU A 900 -3.54 -33.57 20.65
CA GLU A 900 -3.20 -32.17 20.91
C GLU A 900 -4.45 -31.28 21.05
N GLN A 901 -5.49 -31.55 20.27
CA GLN A 901 -6.76 -30.82 20.33
C GLN A 901 -7.51 -31.13 21.63
N VAL A 902 -7.52 -32.38 22.05
CA VAL A 902 -8.12 -32.78 23.35
C VAL A 902 -7.34 -32.18 24.51
N GLU A 903 -6.02 -32.21 24.49
CA GLU A 903 -5.18 -31.56 25.49
C GLU A 903 -5.46 -30.05 25.58
N SER A 904 -5.63 -29.39 24.46
CA SER A 904 -5.95 -27.96 24.39
C SER A 904 -7.30 -27.65 25.06
N LEU A 905 -8.34 -28.46 24.78
CA LEU A 905 -9.66 -28.35 25.42
C LEU A 905 -9.59 -28.62 26.94
N ALA A 906 -8.83 -29.63 27.33
CA ALA A 906 -8.65 -29.98 28.73
C ALA A 906 -7.92 -28.87 29.51
N LEU A 907 -6.84 -28.29 28.92
CA LEU A 907 -6.11 -27.16 29.51
C LEU A 907 -6.99 -25.90 29.65
N ALA A 908 -7.93 -25.70 28.73
CA ALA A 908 -8.90 -24.62 28.79
C ALA A 908 -10.05 -24.86 29.80
N GLY A 909 -10.14 -26.05 30.42
CA GLY A 909 -11.25 -26.45 31.31
C GLY A 909 -12.55 -26.85 30.58
N ALA A 910 -12.51 -26.92 29.25
CA ALA A 910 -13.68 -27.17 28.40
C ALA A 910 -14.27 -28.59 28.60
N LEU A 911 -13.51 -29.51 29.22
CA LEU A 911 -13.92 -30.90 29.52
C LEU A 911 -14.39 -31.10 30.95
N ASP A 912 -14.44 -30.06 31.78
CA ASP A 912 -14.82 -30.19 33.21
C ASP A 912 -16.25 -30.75 33.41
N CYS A 913 -17.15 -30.48 32.46
CA CYS A 913 -18.50 -31.06 32.41
C CYS A 913 -18.53 -32.58 32.37
N LEU A 914 -17.56 -33.25 31.76
CA LEU A 914 -17.45 -34.72 31.72
C LEU A 914 -16.92 -35.31 33.03
N THR A 915 -16.13 -34.55 33.80
CA THR A 915 -15.56 -34.99 35.07
C THR A 915 -16.53 -34.82 36.24
N GLN A 916 -17.44 -33.84 36.15
CA GLN A 916 -18.47 -33.61 37.18
C GLN A 916 -19.62 -34.65 37.17
N GLN A 917 -19.90 -35.23 36.00
CA GLN A 917 -20.95 -36.28 35.88
C GLN A 917 -20.53 -37.66 36.39
N ARG A 918 -19.22 -37.90 36.57
CA ARG A 918 -18.68 -39.13 37.18
C ARG A 918 -17.66 -38.75 38.22
N GLY A 919 -17.93 -39.02 39.48
CA GLY A 919 -16.95 -38.95 40.54
C GLY A 919 -15.86 -40.02 40.35
N VAL A 920 -15.05 -39.97 39.30
CA VAL A 920 -14.13 -41.03 38.92
C VAL A 920 -12.81 -40.53 38.42
N GLN A 921 -11.77 -40.83 39.18
CA GLN A 921 -10.35 -40.76 38.80
C GLN A 921 -9.92 -41.87 37.82
N GLU A 922 -10.81 -42.69 37.27
CA GLU A 922 -10.43 -43.89 36.49
C GLU A 922 -10.35 -43.73 34.99
N ASP A 923 -11.04 -42.76 34.38
CA ASP A 923 -11.13 -42.69 32.90
C ASP A 923 -9.90 -42.08 32.20
N THR A 924 -9.09 -41.30 32.91
CA THR A 924 -7.87 -40.72 32.37
C THR A 924 -6.75 -41.74 32.11
N ARG A 925 -6.81 -42.91 32.71
CA ARG A 925 -5.82 -43.99 32.52
C ARG A 925 -6.07 -44.84 31.28
N ARG A 926 -7.27 -44.85 30.73
CA ARG A 926 -7.64 -45.64 29.54
C ARG A 926 -7.34 -44.97 28.20
N CYS A 927 -7.17 -43.64 28.18
CA CYS A 927 -6.90 -42.89 26.93
C CYS A 927 -5.42 -42.67 26.60
N GLY A 928 -4.50 -43.34 27.33
CA GLY A 928 -3.07 -43.31 27.01
C GLY A 928 -2.37 -41.94 27.23
N VAL A 929 -2.99 -41.00 27.96
CA VAL A 929 -2.37 -39.74 28.33
C VAL A 929 -1.65 -39.91 29.68
N PRO A 930 -0.30 -39.92 29.72
CA PRO A 930 0.42 -40.14 30.99
C PRO A 930 0.33 -38.89 31.86
N GLY A 931 -0.19 -39.04 33.08
CA GLY A 931 0.20 -38.17 34.18
C GLY A 931 -0.56 -36.87 34.38
N TRP A 932 -1.90 -36.85 34.27
CA TRP A 932 -2.71 -35.69 34.66
C TRP A 932 -2.86 -35.60 36.18
N LYS A 933 -1.89 -34.95 36.82
CA LYS A 933 -2.12 -34.36 38.15
C LYS A 933 -2.35 -32.87 37.98
N ARG A 934 -3.52 -32.37 38.48
CA ARG A 934 -3.74 -30.93 38.67
C ARG A 934 -2.49 -30.31 39.30
N LYS A 935 -1.65 -29.65 38.52
CA LYS A 935 -0.74 -28.61 39.01
C LYS A 935 -1.18 -27.33 38.36
N HIS A 936 -1.60 -26.44 39.22
CA HIS A 936 -1.99 -25.05 38.98
C HIS A 936 -3.51 -24.83 38.96
N THR A 937 -4.10 -24.71 40.18
CA THR A 937 -5.00 -23.61 40.46
C THR A 937 -4.41 -22.39 39.80
N LEU A 938 -5.16 -21.74 38.89
CA LEU A 938 -4.86 -20.37 38.45
C LEU A 938 -4.52 -19.57 39.72
N PRO A 939 -3.39 -18.86 39.79
CA PRO A 939 -3.18 -17.96 40.89
C PRO A 939 -4.35 -17.00 40.86
N THR A 940 -5.15 -16.97 41.90
CA THR A 940 -5.98 -15.87 42.29
C THR A 940 -5.02 -14.66 42.26
N TYR A 941 -5.10 -13.83 41.26
CA TYR A 941 -4.41 -12.56 41.25
C TYR A 941 -5.01 -11.74 42.38
N GLN A 942 -4.41 -11.85 43.54
CA GLN A 942 -4.46 -10.79 44.52
C GLN A 942 -3.87 -9.57 43.81
N ALA A 943 -4.66 -8.51 43.73
CA ALA A 943 -4.22 -7.25 43.23
C ALA A 943 -2.90 -6.86 43.89
N LEU A 944 -1.80 -6.93 43.12
CA LEU A 944 -0.58 -6.27 43.48
C LEU A 944 -0.85 -4.75 43.49
N PRO A 945 -0.52 -4.01 44.55
CA PRO A 945 -0.69 -2.59 44.58
C PRO A 945 0.11 -2.00 43.43
N SER A 946 -0.50 -1.08 42.71
CA SER A 946 0.08 -0.26 41.66
C SER A 946 1.41 0.36 42.13
N PRO A 947 2.53 0.14 41.40
CA PRO A 947 3.72 0.94 41.63
C PRO A 947 3.63 2.18 40.73
N LEU A 948 2.77 3.14 41.07
CA LEU A 948 2.70 4.45 40.45
C LEU A 948 2.65 5.54 41.52
N HIS A 949 3.67 5.54 42.38
CA HIS A 949 4.13 6.73 43.05
C HIS A 949 5.66 6.63 43.15
N HIS A 950 6.32 7.56 42.58
CA HIS A 950 7.75 7.80 42.40
C HIS A 950 8.26 7.45 40.99
N ILE A 951 8.33 8.50 40.21
CA ILE A 951 9.32 8.94 39.23
C ILE A 951 8.65 10.05 38.39
N TYR A 952 8.77 11.29 38.87
CA TYR A 952 9.10 12.56 38.17
C TYR A 952 9.09 13.70 39.19
N PRO A 953 10.25 14.25 39.57
CA PRO A 953 10.30 15.62 40.07
C PRO A 953 10.33 16.58 38.87
N GLU A 954 9.54 17.65 39.02
CA GLU A 954 9.47 18.92 38.28
C GLU A 954 9.67 18.94 36.77
#